data_9ce20e65c5efb3ff2b15945599281dfb
#
_entry.id   9ce20e65c5efb3ff2b15945599281dfb
#
_cell.length_a   1.000
_cell.length_b   1.000
_cell.length_c   1.000
_cell.angle_alpha   90.00
_cell.angle_beta   90.00
_cell.angle_gamma   90.00
#
_symmetry.space_group_name_H-M   'P 1'
#
loop_
_entity.id
_entity.type
_entity.pdbx_description
1 polymer ?
#
loop_
_entity_poly.entity_id
_entity_poly.type
_entity_poly.pdbx_seq_one_letter_code
_entity_poly.pdbx_strand_id
1 'polypeptide(L)'
;MVVLVAAGPAWALPPGNLKTLDGRVAAPAPTPTPQPAVPTFVHGLSQAVFSSNPADWYSGEVWVQAPFDSDKDGRLDRIHADFTTPGEVLTDGLTVPVIFEDSPYYAGTAPQYSNWAVDHELGFPPAARPATPFWTANNTSPRISTRYESTWVPRGFAVVHAESPGTGYSEGCPTSGGRNETLAAKAVIDWLDGRVPAYTTRTGDTRAAATWTTGKVGMIGTSYNGTIPEAVATTGVPGLEAIVPISAISDWYDYYRANGMVRAPHSSSSPSGDNNAFQGEDLDVLADVVYSRIDEAGQRTICQPEIDYLRQHIDRATGNRNAVWQERNYMKDVENVHAAALLAHGNNDFNVMTKNAAQFYDALKRQGVPHMFYFHQGGHGGAPPDVLINYWFTRYLYGVQNGVENLPRSWVVREAASCPPRQTTVTGDQSNTATLVVADTSPFLIGFTLTVPQTNADGTTTTTTRLIADIPDSTHLVLASAVATAAGQKVADGTVVSLVCGAANPTPYAEWPDPASRAVPLHLTPGAPARGGLTMGPAEPNAPAETLTDDASIAGITSANVPSSNVRLIYQTPPLTQPVRLSGTPTVALNMAFSKSRANLTAALVSYPPTGNGTILTRGWIDPANRKSDWADVPVEPGRLYRINFDLQPKDSVVPAGNRLALMVLSSDRDFTIRPAAGTQLTLDLAHSSLALPVVGGSPTLANAVG
;
A
#
# COMPACT_ATOMS: atom_id res chain seq x y z
N MET A 1 -9.10 28.12 -34.38
CA MET A 1 -8.12 28.32 -35.46
C MET A 1 -7.56 26.95 -35.77
N VAL A 2 -8.11 26.31 -36.81
CA VAL A 2 -7.81 24.97 -37.25
C VAL A 2 -6.62 25.04 -38.18
N VAL A 3 -5.56 24.31 -37.93
CA VAL A 3 -4.45 24.13 -38.87
C VAL A 3 -4.56 22.73 -39.45
N LEU A 4 -4.97 22.62 -40.66
CA LEU A 4 -4.83 21.42 -41.49
C LEU A 4 -3.35 21.29 -41.90
N VAL A 5 -2.78 20.10 -41.70
CA VAL A 5 -1.53 19.70 -42.34
C VAL A 5 -1.88 18.70 -43.45
N ALA A 6 -1.53 19.10 -44.69
CA ALA A 6 -1.75 18.31 -45.88
C ALA A 6 -0.76 17.13 -45.97
N ALA A 7 -1.28 15.97 -46.35
CA ALA A 7 -0.49 14.80 -46.72
C ALA A 7 0.11 14.99 -48.14
N GLY A 8 1.43 14.79 -48.26
CA GLY A 8 2.13 14.74 -49.53
C GLY A 8 1.97 13.37 -50.22
N PRO A 9 2.08 13.31 -51.55
CA PRO A 9 1.76 12.09 -52.28
C PRO A 9 2.88 11.04 -52.21
N ALA A 10 2.46 9.80 -51.98
CA ALA A 10 3.32 8.63 -52.08
C ALA A 10 3.63 8.34 -53.56
N TRP A 11 4.89 8.25 -53.92
CA TRP A 11 5.36 7.80 -55.25
C TRP A 11 5.28 6.27 -55.30
N ALA A 12 4.32 5.78 -56.08
CA ALA A 12 4.27 4.37 -56.44
C ALA A 12 5.18 4.11 -57.64
N LEU A 13 6.10 3.18 -57.51
CA LEU A 13 6.90 2.62 -58.62
C LEU A 13 6.01 1.66 -59.41
N PRO A 14 6.09 1.67 -60.76
CA PRO A 14 5.26 0.79 -61.56
C PRO A 14 5.73 -0.69 -61.44
N PRO A 15 4.83 -1.66 -61.50
CA PRO A 15 5.17 -3.07 -61.43
C PRO A 15 5.89 -3.53 -62.68
N GLY A 16 7.12 -4.01 -62.51
CA GLY A 16 7.87 -4.66 -63.57
C GLY A 16 7.25 -6.02 -63.92
N ASN A 17 6.76 -6.20 -65.15
CA ASN A 17 6.29 -7.47 -65.70
C ASN A 17 7.49 -8.41 -65.92
N LEU A 18 7.68 -9.39 -65.04
CA LEU A 18 8.51 -10.58 -65.28
C LEU A 18 7.65 -11.61 -66.05
N LYS A 19 7.85 -11.77 -67.36
CA LYS A 19 7.32 -12.90 -68.12
C LYS A 19 8.20 -14.09 -67.88
N THR A 20 7.63 -15.18 -67.34
CA THR A 20 8.25 -16.50 -67.34
C THR A 20 8.14 -17.13 -68.73
N LEU A 21 9.12 -17.98 -69.06
CA LEU A 21 9.29 -18.59 -70.41
C LEU A 21 8.13 -19.51 -70.84
N ASP A 22 7.15 -19.77 -69.96
CA ASP A 22 6.02 -20.69 -70.27
C ASP A 22 4.64 -20.03 -70.31
N GLY A 23 4.55 -18.71 -70.28
CA GLY A 23 3.27 -18.03 -70.45
C GLY A 23 2.18 -18.30 -69.45
N ARG A 24 2.45 -19.00 -68.31
CA ARG A 24 1.50 -19.19 -67.20
C ARG A 24 1.73 -18.13 -66.14
N VAL A 25 0.74 -17.32 -65.89
CA VAL A 25 0.70 -16.44 -64.70
C VAL A 25 0.60 -17.32 -63.46
N ALA A 26 1.62 -17.33 -62.62
CA ALA A 26 1.52 -18.00 -61.32
C ALA A 26 0.39 -17.36 -60.52
N ALA A 27 -0.51 -18.15 -59.97
CA ALA A 27 -1.51 -17.65 -59.02
C ALA A 27 -0.79 -16.98 -57.86
N PRO A 28 -1.29 -15.82 -57.39
CA PRO A 28 -0.71 -15.20 -56.18
C PRO A 28 -0.67 -16.21 -55.07
N ALA A 29 0.48 -16.28 -54.39
CA ALA A 29 0.59 -17.13 -53.19
C ALA A 29 -0.57 -16.78 -52.23
N PRO A 30 -1.22 -17.76 -51.62
CA PRO A 30 -2.27 -17.47 -50.68
C PRO A 30 -1.70 -16.54 -49.58
N THR A 31 -2.38 -15.44 -49.35
CA THR A 31 -2.04 -14.56 -48.21
C THR A 31 -2.07 -15.42 -46.98
N PRO A 32 -0.98 -15.48 -46.17
CA PRO A 32 -1.00 -16.29 -44.95
C PRO A 32 -2.18 -15.82 -44.11
N THR A 33 -3.05 -16.73 -43.73
CA THR A 33 -4.10 -16.46 -42.75
C THR A 33 -3.42 -15.96 -41.49
N PRO A 34 -3.80 -14.78 -40.95
CA PRO A 34 -3.24 -14.32 -39.71
C PRO A 34 -3.38 -15.42 -38.65
N GLN A 35 -2.29 -15.81 -38.03
CA GLN A 35 -2.39 -16.73 -36.90
C GLN A 35 -3.07 -15.99 -35.74
N PRO A 36 -3.95 -16.68 -34.99
CA PRO A 36 -4.57 -16.09 -33.81
C PRO A 36 -3.51 -15.56 -32.84
N ALA A 37 -3.75 -14.40 -32.25
CA ALA A 37 -2.89 -13.85 -31.21
C ALA A 37 -2.89 -14.80 -29.99
N VAL A 38 -1.72 -15.05 -29.45
CA VAL A 38 -1.56 -15.88 -28.23
C VAL A 38 -0.78 -15.10 -27.20
N PRO A 39 -1.02 -15.33 -25.89
CA PRO A 39 -0.21 -14.71 -24.84
C PRO A 39 1.27 -14.94 -25.07
N THR A 40 2.03 -13.86 -25.15
CA THR A 40 3.45 -13.90 -25.48
C THR A 40 4.27 -13.34 -24.32
N PHE A 41 5.40 -13.95 -24.02
CA PHE A 41 6.25 -13.58 -22.90
C PHE A 41 7.66 -13.32 -23.41
N VAL A 42 8.20 -12.14 -23.09
CA VAL A 42 9.58 -11.75 -23.40
C VAL A 42 10.27 -11.40 -22.09
N HIS A 43 11.40 -12.05 -21.84
CA HIS A 43 12.15 -11.91 -20.57
C HIS A 43 11.28 -12.09 -19.31
N GLY A 44 10.29 -12.98 -19.38
CA GLY A 44 9.41 -13.27 -18.25
C GLY A 44 8.28 -12.27 -18.01
N LEU A 45 8.09 -11.31 -18.91
CA LEU A 45 7.03 -10.30 -18.87
C LEU A 45 5.98 -10.59 -19.95
N SER A 46 4.70 -10.50 -19.59
CA SER A 46 3.61 -10.55 -20.56
C SER A 46 3.67 -9.33 -21.49
N GLN A 47 3.50 -9.58 -22.80
CA GLN A 47 3.57 -8.57 -23.85
C GLN A 47 2.17 -8.17 -24.31
N ALA A 48 2.02 -6.89 -24.71
CA ALA A 48 0.78 -6.38 -25.29
C ALA A 48 0.69 -6.82 -26.75
N VAL A 49 0.11 -7.98 -27.00
CA VAL A 49 -0.05 -8.59 -28.33
C VAL A 49 -1.50 -8.62 -28.82
N PHE A 50 -2.46 -8.41 -27.90
CA PHE A 50 -3.87 -8.27 -28.21
C PHE A 50 -4.24 -6.80 -28.45
N SER A 51 -5.43 -6.57 -29.06
CA SER A 51 -5.87 -5.20 -29.37
C SER A 51 -5.96 -4.33 -28.10
N SER A 52 -5.47 -3.10 -28.21
CA SER A 52 -5.67 -2.06 -27.20
C SER A 52 -6.92 -1.20 -27.44
N ASN A 53 -7.67 -1.47 -28.51
CA ASN A 53 -8.92 -0.78 -28.82
C ASN A 53 -10.08 -1.44 -28.05
N PRO A 54 -10.77 -0.73 -27.13
CA PRO A 54 -11.89 -1.30 -26.37
C PRO A 54 -13.03 -1.86 -27.22
N ALA A 55 -13.17 -1.43 -28.48
CA ALA A 55 -14.19 -1.95 -29.39
C ALA A 55 -13.95 -3.41 -29.83
N ASP A 56 -12.70 -3.89 -29.69
CA ASP A 56 -12.32 -5.26 -30.06
C ASP A 56 -12.36 -6.21 -28.83
N TRP A 57 -12.68 -5.71 -27.65
CA TRP A 57 -12.74 -6.48 -26.43
C TRP A 57 -14.12 -7.15 -26.26
N TYR A 58 -14.13 -8.31 -25.63
CA TYR A 58 -15.37 -8.91 -25.14
C TYR A 58 -15.58 -8.56 -23.68
N SER A 59 -16.78 -8.05 -23.36
CA SER A 59 -17.11 -7.65 -22.00
C SER A 59 -18.58 -7.87 -21.70
N GLY A 60 -18.89 -8.03 -20.42
CA GLY A 60 -20.25 -8.25 -19.93
C GLY A 60 -20.35 -7.99 -18.44
N GLU A 61 -21.57 -8.11 -17.92
CA GLU A 61 -21.89 -7.98 -16.50
C GLU A 61 -22.65 -9.19 -16.01
N VAL A 62 -22.47 -9.53 -14.75
CA VAL A 62 -23.08 -10.68 -14.10
C VAL A 62 -23.43 -10.37 -12.65
N TRP A 63 -24.34 -11.16 -12.08
CA TRP A 63 -24.72 -11.15 -10.67
C TRP A 63 -24.37 -12.50 -10.06
N VAL A 64 -23.29 -12.54 -9.29
CA VAL A 64 -22.75 -13.75 -8.66
C VAL A 64 -23.47 -14.03 -7.36
N GLN A 65 -23.97 -15.24 -7.16
CA GLN A 65 -24.63 -15.63 -5.92
C GLN A 65 -23.63 -15.84 -4.79
N ALA A 66 -23.70 -15.00 -3.78
CA ALA A 66 -22.94 -15.12 -2.55
C ALA A 66 -23.58 -16.14 -1.57
N PRO A 67 -22.81 -16.68 -0.61
CA PRO A 67 -23.33 -17.69 0.33
C PRO A 67 -23.96 -17.07 1.60
N PHE A 68 -24.55 -15.89 1.49
CA PHE A 68 -25.16 -15.17 2.62
C PHE A 68 -26.37 -14.33 2.18
N ASP A 69 -27.16 -13.89 3.14
CA ASP A 69 -28.30 -12.96 3.05
C ASP A 69 -28.05 -11.88 4.11
N SER A 70 -27.35 -10.80 3.74
CA SER A 70 -26.95 -9.75 4.69
C SER A 70 -27.98 -8.64 4.81
N ASP A 71 -28.89 -8.50 3.84
CA ASP A 71 -30.00 -7.54 3.90
C ASP A 71 -31.28 -8.16 4.46
N LYS A 72 -31.26 -9.48 4.75
CA LYS A 72 -32.34 -10.24 5.41
C LYS A 72 -33.64 -10.25 4.67
N ASP A 73 -33.61 -10.24 3.35
CA ASP A 73 -34.79 -10.34 2.48
C ASP A 73 -35.27 -11.81 2.27
N GLY A 74 -34.55 -12.79 2.80
CA GLY A 74 -34.82 -14.23 2.70
C GLY A 74 -34.23 -14.88 1.46
N ARG A 75 -33.36 -14.20 0.72
CA ARG A 75 -32.64 -14.69 -0.46
C ARG A 75 -31.16 -14.53 -0.26
N LEU A 76 -30.35 -15.36 -0.93
CA LEU A 76 -28.89 -15.16 -0.97
C LEU A 76 -28.57 -13.95 -1.83
N ASP A 77 -27.71 -13.07 -1.31
CA ASP A 77 -27.29 -11.85 -1.97
C ASP A 77 -26.60 -12.14 -3.30
N ARG A 78 -26.85 -11.30 -4.30
CA ARG A 78 -26.19 -11.34 -5.61
C ARG A 78 -25.23 -10.17 -5.74
N ILE A 79 -23.98 -10.48 -6.01
CA ILE A 79 -22.87 -9.54 -6.13
C ILE A 79 -22.71 -9.18 -7.60
N HIS A 80 -22.83 -7.91 -7.92
CA HIS A 80 -22.61 -7.41 -9.26
C HIS A 80 -21.11 -7.42 -9.58
N ALA A 81 -20.78 -7.98 -10.73
CA ALA A 81 -19.43 -7.93 -11.30
C ALA A 81 -19.50 -7.70 -12.80
N ASP A 82 -18.55 -6.96 -13.34
CA ASP A 82 -18.32 -6.86 -14.77
C ASP A 82 -16.98 -7.48 -15.15
N PHE A 83 -16.84 -7.83 -16.42
CA PHE A 83 -15.60 -8.40 -16.95
C PHE A 83 -15.27 -7.82 -18.32
N THR A 84 -13.98 -7.73 -18.62
CA THR A 84 -13.44 -7.35 -19.92
C THR A 84 -12.29 -8.28 -20.28
N THR A 85 -12.31 -8.84 -21.47
CA THR A 85 -11.34 -9.83 -21.98
C THR A 85 -10.86 -9.47 -23.38
N PRO A 86 -9.74 -10.00 -23.87
CA PRO A 86 -9.44 -9.99 -25.30
C PRO A 86 -10.59 -10.62 -26.11
N GLY A 87 -10.90 -10.06 -27.28
CA GLY A 87 -11.99 -10.55 -28.13
C GLY A 87 -11.78 -11.97 -28.65
N GLU A 88 -10.55 -12.42 -28.70
CA GLU A 88 -10.10 -13.74 -29.15
C GLU A 88 -10.67 -14.88 -28.30
N VAL A 89 -11.15 -14.60 -27.09
CA VAL A 89 -11.86 -15.60 -26.27
C VAL A 89 -13.16 -16.09 -26.94
N LEU A 90 -13.78 -15.24 -27.80
CA LEU A 90 -14.98 -15.60 -28.55
C LEU A 90 -14.69 -16.26 -29.88
N THR A 91 -13.61 -15.87 -30.55
CA THR A 91 -13.30 -16.27 -31.92
C THR A 91 -12.37 -17.48 -32.00
N ASP A 92 -11.40 -17.55 -31.09
CA ASP A 92 -10.30 -18.51 -31.17
C ASP A 92 -10.29 -19.53 -30.01
N GLY A 93 -11.30 -19.46 -29.13
CA GLY A 93 -11.41 -20.35 -27.95
C GLY A 93 -10.28 -20.12 -26.92
N LEU A 94 -9.68 -18.93 -26.92
CA LEU A 94 -8.67 -18.52 -25.95
C LEU A 94 -9.26 -18.55 -24.54
N THR A 95 -8.49 -19.04 -23.57
CA THR A 95 -8.78 -18.85 -22.15
C THR A 95 -7.65 -18.07 -21.49
N VAL A 96 -7.98 -17.13 -20.61
CA VAL A 96 -7.01 -16.22 -20.00
C VAL A 96 -7.17 -16.18 -18.47
N PRO A 97 -6.09 -15.94 -17.71
CA PRO A 97 -6.19 -15.70 -16.28
C PRO A 97 -6.80 -14.32 -16.01
N VAL A 98 -7.23 -14.10 -14.78
CA VAL A 98 -8.01 -12.94 -14.35
C VAL A 98 -7.20 -12.05 -13.43
N ILE A 99 -7.28 -10.74 -13.66
CA ILE A 99 -6.91 -9.69 -12.69
C ILE A 99 -8.21 -9.13 -12.13
N PHE A 100 -8.39 -9.20 -10.82
CA PHE A 100 -9.63 -8.88 -10.13
C PHE A 100 -9.45 -7.77 -9.10
N GLU A 101 -10.33 -6.76 -9.13
CA GLU A 101 -10.47 -5.75 -8.10
C GLU A 101 -11.92 -5.73 -7.60
N ASP A 102 -12.11 -5.84 -6.28
CA ASP A 102 -13.40 -5.60 -5.61
C ASP A 102 -13.32 -4.24 -4.89
N SER A 103 -14.41 -3.48 -4.92
CA SER A 103 -14.44 -2.14 -4.33
C SER A 103 -15.83 -1.75 -3.82
N PRO A 104 -15.91 -1.10 -2.64
CA PRO A 104 -17.14 -0.45 -2.19
C PRO A 104 -17.35 0.94 -2.81
N TYR A 105 -16.43 1.43 -3.65
CA TYR A 105 -16.39 2.83 -4.09
C TYR A 105 -16.85 3.08 -5.53
N TYR A 106 -17.11 2.07 -6.34
CA TYR A 106 -17.40 2.27 -7.76
C TYR A 106 -18.67 3.09 -8.00
N ALA A 107 -19.68 2.92 -7.19
CA ALA A 107 -20.91 3.74 -7.25
C ALA A 107 -20.75 5.12 -6.58
N GLY A 108 -19.59 5.42 -6.02
CA GLY A 108 -19.30 6.66 -5.31
C GLY A 108 -19.48 6.55 -3.79
N THR A 109 -19.28 7.69 -3.12
CA THR A 109 -19.42 7.83 -1.67
C THR A 109 -20.36 8.98 -1.34
N ALA A 110 -20.92 8.98 -0.14
CA ALA A 110 -21.76 10.08 0.32
C ALA A 110 -20.98 11.41 0.23
N PRO A 111 -21.55 12.45 -0.41
CA PRO A 111 -20.88 13.76 -0.51
C PRO A 111 -20.83 14.50 0.83
N GLN A 112 -21.76 14.18 1.73
CA GLN A 112 -21.81 14.65 3.11
C GLN A 112 -22.16 13.48 4.01
N TYR A 113 -21.34 13.20 4.98
CA TYR A 113 -21.58 12.14 5.95
C TYR A 113 -21.40 12.67 7.37
N SER A 114 -22.12 12.06 8.30
CA SER A 114 -22.14 12.47 9.69
C SER A 114 -21.15 11.65 10.50
N ASN A 115 -20.08 12.30 10.89
CA ASN A 115 -19.07 11.74 11.78
C ASN A 115 -19.62 11.59 13.21
N TRP A 116 -18.99 10.74 14.00
CA TRP A 116 -19.23 10.73 15.42
C TRP A 116 -18.46 11.89 16.13
N ALA A 117 -18.96 12.30 17.31
CA ALA A 117 -18.37 13.41 18.05
C ALA A 117 -17.05 13.00 18.71
N VAL A 118 -15.92 13.34 18.07
CA VAL A 118 -14.56 12.99 18.54
C VAL A 118 -14.09 13.84 19.74
N ASP A 119 -14.68 15.01 19.96
CA ASP A 119 -14.34 15.88 21.09
C ASP A 119 -15.07 15.46 22.36
N HIS A 120 -14.67 14.34 22.91
CA HIS A 120 -15.18 13.85 24.20
C HIS A 120 -14.04 13.24 25.02
N GLU A 121 -14.32 13.02 26.30
CA GLU A 121 -13.34 12.48 27.25
C GLU A 121 -13.26 10.95 27.13
N LEU A 122 -12.05 10.41 27.12
CA LEU A 122 -11.75 8.98 27.17
C LEU A 122 -12.45 8.30 28.37
N GLY A 123 -13.06 7.16 28.14
CA GLY A 123 -13.80 6.40 29.14
C GLY A 123 -15.30 6.72 29.19
N PHE A 124 -15.75 7.69 28.40
CA PHE A 124 -17.17 8.04 28.26
C PHE A 124 -17.65 7.80 26.81
N PRO A 125 -18.93 7.44 26.61
CA PRO A 125 -19.46 7.34 25.26
C PRO A 125 -19.59 8.72 24.63
N PRO A 126 -19.33 8.88 23.32
CA PRO A 126 -19.59 10.13 22.62
C PRO A 126 -21.09 10.43 22.51
N ALA A 127 -21.41 11.68 22.14
CA ALA A 127 -22.78 12.01 21.74
C ALA A 127 -23.25 11.14 20.56
N ALA A 128 -24.57 10.92 20.47
CA ALA A 128 -25.13 10.14 19.38
C ALA A 128 -24.79 10.78 18.02
N ARG A 129 -24.33 9.95 17.09
CA ARG A 129 -24.01 10.37 15.72
C ARG A 129 -25.30 10.77 14.99
N PRO A 130 -25.37 11.92 14.32
CA PRO A 130 -26.47 12.23 13.42
C PRO A 130 -26.60 11.19 12.31
N ALA A 131 -27.80 11.05 11.74
CA ALA A 131 -28.00 10.24 10.54
C ALA A 131 -27.28 10.89 9.35
N THR A 132 -26.64 10.09 8.51
CA THR A 132 -26.09 10.57 7.23
C THR A 132 -27.25 11.02 6.33
N PRO A 133 -27.17 12.22 5.72
CA PRO A 133 -28.16 12.67 4.77
C PRO A 133 -28.33 11.67 3.62
N PHE A 134 -29.57 11.54 3.14
CA PHE A 134 -29.83 10.74 1.95
C PHE A 134 -29.01 11.24 0.75
N TRP A 135 -28.46 10.32 0.00
CA TRP A 135 -27.74 10.58 -1.24
C TRP A 135 -27.99 9.47 -2.26
N THR A 136 -27.80 9.77 -3.53
CA THR A 136 -27.88 8.80 -4.62
C THR A 136 -26.48 8.46 -5.13
N ALA A 137 -26.31 7.25 -5.64
CA ALA A 137 -25.06 6.83 -6.27
C ALA A 137 -24.59 7.85 -7.32
N ASN A 138 -23.30 8.20 -7.29
CA ASN A 138 -22.71 9.14 -8.23
C ASN A 138 -22.50 8.50 -9.61
N ASN A 139 -22.19 7.19 -9.63
CA ASN A 139 -22.06 6.39 -10.83
C ASN A 139 -23.19 5.35 -10.86
N THR A 140 -24.02 5.44 -11.90
CA THR A 140 -25.13 4.49 -12.15
C THR A 140 -24.87 3.66 -13.40
N SER A 141 -23.65 3.69 -13.95
CA SER A 141 -23.25 2.78 -15.02
C SER A 141 -22.97 1.41 -14.43
N PRO A 142 -23.61 0.33 -14.93
CA PRO A 142 -23.28 -1.03 -14.49
C PRO A 142 -21.92 -1.48 -15.00
N ARG A 143 -21.35 -0.78 -15.96
CA ARG A 143 -20.00 -1.06 -16.47
C ARG A 143 -18.97 -0.22 -15.73
N ILE A 144 -18.05 -0.93 -15.07
CA ILE A 144 -16.93 -0.35 -14.37
C ILE A 144 -15.75 -0.29 -15.32
N SER A 145 -15.02 0.83 -15.32
CA SER A 145 -13.82 0.98 -16.14
C SER A 145 -12.74 1.66 -15.32
N THR A 146 -11.59 1.03 -15.27
CA THR A 146 -10.39 1.54 -14.60
C THR A 146 -9.21 1.53 -15.58
N ARG A 147 -8.02 1.85 -15.10
CA ARG A 147 -6.81 1.71 -15.91
C ARG A 147 -6.39 0.25 -16.15
N TYR A 148 -6.98 -0.70 -15.43
CA TYR A 148 -6.55 -2.10 -15.49
C TYR A 148 -6.88 -2.75 -16.84
N GLU A 149 -8.02 -2.42 -17.45
CA GLU A 149 -8.38 -2.96 -18.77
C GLU A 149 -7.33 -2.57 -19.82
N SER A 150 -6.99 -1.28 -19.90
CA SER A 150 -5.98 -0.81 -20.86
C SER A 150 -4.58 -1.34 -20.61
N THR A 151 -4.29 -1.73 -19.36
CA THR A 151 -3.00 -2.31 -18.98
C THR A 151 -2.94 -3.80 -19.26
N TRP A 152 -3.97 -4.56 -18.90
CA TRP A 152 -3.89 -6.02 -18.80
C TRP A 152 -4.57 -6.76 -19.94
N VAL A 153 -5.68 -6.24 -20.49
CA VAL A 153 -6.38 -6.90 -21.60
C VAL A 153 -5.47 -7.08 -22.82
N PRO A 154 -4.71 -6.04 -23.27
CA PRO A 154 -3.76 -6.22 -24.36
C PRO A 154 -2.65 -7.25 -24.09
N ARG A 155 -2.43 -7.59 -22.82
CA ARG A 155 -1.42 -8.58 -22.38
C ARG A 155 -1.98 -9.99 -22.21
N GLY A 156 -3.25 -10.19 -22.57
CA GLY A 156 -3.87 -11.50 -22.52
C GLY A 156 -4.45 -11.87 -21.16
N PHE A 157 -4.75 -10.90 -20.30
CA PHE A 157 -5.51 -11.13 -19.06
C PHE A 157 -6.96 -10.68 -19.25
N ALA A 158 -7.87 -11.30 -18.53
CA ALA A 158 -9.17 -10.70 -18.26
C ALA A 158 -9.05 -9.74 -17.08
N VAL A 159 -9.85 -8.70 -17.08
CA VAL A 159 -10.05 -7.80 -15.93
C VAL A 159 -11.47 -7.97 -15.44
N VAL A 160 -11.63 -8.18 -14.15
CA VAL A 160 -12.92 -8.30 -13.45
C VAL A 160 -12.99 -7.24 -12.36
N HIS A 161 -14.11 -6.54 -12.29
CA HIS A 161 -14.44 -5.66 -11.17
C HIS A 161 -15.70 -6.15 -10.49
N ALA A 162 -15.77 -6.05 -9.16
CA ALA A 162 -16.98 -6.32 -8.42
C ALA A 162 -17.30 -5.17 -7.47
N GLU A 163 -18.58 -4.94 -7.26
CA GLU A 163 -19.10 -4.00 -6.27
C GLU A 163 -19.34 -4.75 -4.95
N SER A 164 -18.75 -4.27 -3.85
CA SER A 164 -18.95 -4.86 -2.53
C SER A 164 -20.43 -4.86 -2.11
N PRO A 165 -20.88 -5.74 -1.17
CA PRO A 165 -22.26 -5.79 -0.72
C PRO A 165 -22.81 -4.43 -0.30
N GLY A 166 -24.04 -4.12 -0.72
CA GLY A 166 -24.71 -2.87 -0.39
C GLY A 166 -24.22 -1.65 -1.16
N THR A 167 -23.42 -1.86 -2.23
CA THR A 167 -22.95 -0.77 -3.09
C THR A 167 -23.39 -1.00 -4.54
N GLY A 168 -23.70 0.07 -5.25
CA GLY A 168 -24.07 0.04 -6.67
C GLY A 168 -25.18 -0.95 -6.98
N TYR A 169 -24.90 -1.86 -7.90
CA TYR A 169 -25.84 -2.90 -8.34
C TYR A 169 -25.80 -4.19 -7.50
N SER A 170 -24.90 -4.30 -6.50
CA SER A 170 -24.84 -5.42 -5.58
C SER A 170 -25.98 -5.39 -4.56
N GLU A 171 -26.48 -6.57 -4.19
CA GLU A 171 -27.40 -6.78 -3.06
C GLU A 171 -26.61 -6.81 -1.74
N GLY A 172 -27.32 -6.99 -0.62
CA GLY A 172 -26.75 -7.06 0.71
C GLY A 172 -26.45 -5.71 1.34
N CYS A 173 -25.62 -5.71 2.38
CA CYS A 173 -25.31 -4.53 3.18
C CYS A 173 -23.83 -4.34 3.41
N PRO A 174 -23.30 -3.07 3.40
CA PRO A 174 -21.92 -2.78 3.72
C PRO A 174 -21.68 -2.97 5.22
N THR A 175 -20.54 -3.56 5.57
CA THR A 175 -20.19 -3.89 6.96
C THR A 175 -18.82 -3.38 7.38
N SER A 176 -18.14 -2.67 6.52
CA SER A 176 -16.76 -2.19 6.71
C SER A 176 -15.80 -3.32 7.11
N GLY A 177 -15.47 -4.16 6.13
CA GLY A 177 -14.51 -5.26 6.30
C GLY A 177 -15.08 -6.51 6.98
N GLY A 178 -16.39 -6.63 7.11
CA GLY A 178 -17.02 -7.82 7.70
C GLY A 178 -16.93 -9.06 6.81
N ARG A 179 -17.39 -10.17 7.39
CA ARG A 179 -17.30 -11.48 6.72
C ARG A 179 -18.06 -11.55 5.40
N ASN A 180 -19.19 -10.86 5.26
CA ASN A 180 -19.97 -10.85 4.02
C ASN A 180 -19.16 -10.24 2.85
N GLU A 181 -18.40 -9.17 3.07
CA GLU A 181 -17.55 -8.55 2.03
C GLU A 181 -16.44 -9.52 1.59
N THR A 182 -15.77 -10.17 2.54
CA THR A 182 -14.80 -11.23 2.23
C THR A 182 -15.41 -12.35 1.40
N LEU A 183 -16.62 -12.82 1.77
CA LEU A 183 -17.31 -13.91 1.08
C LEU A 183 -17.90 -13.48 -0.25
N ALA A 184 -18.23 -12.21 -0.45
CA ALA A 184 -18.69 -11.65 -1.71
C ALA A 184 -17.58 -11.74 -2.79
N ALA A 185 -16.40 -11.18 -2.50
CA ALA A 185 -15.27 -11.26 -3.40
C ALA A 185 -14.81 -12.72 -3.62
N LYS A 186 -14.84 -13.56 -2.56
CA LYS A 186 -14.61 -15.00 -2.71
C LYS A 186 -15.60 -15.65 -3.66
N ALA A 187 -16.88 -15.31 -3.60
CA ALA A 187 -17.90 -15.89 -4.49
C ALA A 187 -17.62 -15.55 -5.96
N VAL A 188 -17.09 -14.36 -6.27
CA VAL A 188 -16.66 -14.01 -7.63
C VAL A 188 -15.55 -14.95 -8.12
N ILE A 189 -14.56 -15.27 -7.28
CA ILE A 189 -13.52 -16.25 -7.61
C ILE A 189 -14.13 -17.63 -7.79
N ASP A 190 -15.06 -18.03 -6.93
CA ASP A 190 -15.76 -19.30 -7.04
C ASP A 190 -16.59 -19.41 -8.34
N TRP A 191 -17.17 -18.31 -8.83
CA TRP A 191 -17.85 -18.25 -10.13
C TRP A 191 -16.87 -18.39 -11.30
N LEU A 192 -15.74 -17.68 -11.23
CA LEU A 192 -14.69 -17.77 -12.26
C LEU A 192 -14.16 -19.21 -12.44
N ASP A 193 -14.25 -20.01 -11.39
CA ASP A 193 -13.82 -21.41 -11.37
C ASP A 193 -15.02 -22.40 -11.44
N GLY A 194 -16.22 -21.90 -11.73
CA GLY A 194 -17.42 -22.69 -11.96
C GLY A 194 -18.05 -23.34 -10.72
N ARG A 195 -17.66 -22.94 -9.50
CA ARG A 195 -18.15 -23.50 -8.23
C ARG A 195 -19.48 -22.93 -7.74
N VAL A 196 -19.79 -21.68 -8.12
CA VAL A 196 -21.08 -21.04 -7.76
C VAL A 196 -21.75 -20.48 -9.01
N PRO A 197 -23.09 -20.32 -9.02
CA PRO A 197 -23.79 -19.72 -10.14
C PRO A 197 -23.65 -18.21 -10.18
N ALA A 198 -23.61 -17.63 -11.39
CA ALA A 198 -23.91 -16.24 -11.64
C ALA A 198 -25.05 -16.14 -12.67
N TYR A 199 -25.66 -14.97 -12.74
CA TYR A 199 -26.84 -14.71 -13.55
C TYR A 199 -26.60 -13.48 -14.45
N THR A 200 -27.30 -13.42 -15.58
CA THR A 200 -27.17 -12.33 -16.55
C THR A 200 -27.90 -11.05 -16.10
N THR A 201 -28.74 -11.14 -15.08
CA THR A 201 -29.47 -10.02 -14.49
C THR A 201 -29.62 -10.20 -12.99
N ARG A 202 -29.81 -9.11 -12.27
CA ARG A 202 -29.95 -9.11 -10.81
C ARG A 202 -31.06 -10.03 -10.30
N THR A 203 -32.20 -10.07 -10.96
CA THR A 203 -33.41 -10.80 -10.51
C THR A 203 -33.79 -12.00 -11.38
N GLY A 204 -33.14 -12.16 -12.54
CA GLY A 204 -33.42 -13.28 -13.47
C GLY A 204 -32.70 -14.56 -13.10
N ASP A 205 -33.07 -15.67 -13.77
CA ASP A 205 -32.55 -17.00 -13.51
C ASP A 205 -31.66 -17.54 -14.66
N THR A 206 -31.40 -16.72 -15.70
CA THR A 206 -30.50 -17.08 -16.79
C THR A 206 -29.07 -17.09 -16.30
N ARG A 207 -28.43 -18.27 -16.31
CA ARG A 207 -27.08 -18.44 -15.81
C ARG A 207 -26.03 -17.87 -16.78
N ALA A 208 -24.97 -17.34 -16.23
CA ALA A 208 -23.78 -16.89 -16.93
C ALA A 208 -22.56 -17.70 -16.44
N ALA A 209 -21.86 -18.34 -17.37
CA ALA A 209 -20.63 -19.10 -17.07
C ALA A 209 -19.41 -18.37 -17.59
N ALA A 210 -18.33 -18.39 -16.82
CA ALA A 210 -17.04 -17.77 -17.18
C ALA A 210 -16.17 -18.74 -18.01
N THR A 211 -16.63 -19.13 -19.19
CA THR A 211 -15.94 -20.13 -20.04
C THR A 211 -14.64 -19.61 -20.66
N TRP A 212 -14.40 -18.33 -20.59
CA TRP A 212 -13.24 -17.63 -21.15
C TRP A 212 -12.03 -17.56 -20.20
N THR A 213 -12.15 -18.04 -18.97
CA THR A 213 -11.07 -17.97 -17.99
C THR A 213 -10.36 -19.31 -17.78
N THR A 214 -9.11 -19.25 -17.33
CA THR A 214 -8.34 -20.41 -16.86
C THR A 214 -8.68 -20.81 -15.42
N GLY A 215 -9.52 -20.05 -14.70
CA GLY A 215 -9.79 -20.18 -13.27
C GLY A 215 -8.70 -19.60 -12.36
N LYS A 216 -7.56 -19.14 -12.91
CA LYS A 216 -6.50 -18.51 -12.13
C LYS A 216 -6.75 -17.02 -11.97
N VAL A 217 -6.75 -16.55 -10.72
CA VAL A 217 -7.08 -15.17 -10.35
C VAL A 217 -5.93 -14.53 -9.60
N GLY A 218 -5.60 -13.29 -9.99
CA GLY A 218 -4.77 -12.38 -9.21
C GLY A 218 -5.61 -11.19 -8.75
N MET A 219 -5.57 -10.84 -7.48
CA MET A 219 -6.26 -9.66 -6.98
C MET A 219 -5.30 -8.49 -6.77
N ILE A 220 -5.78 -7.28 -7.03
CA ILE A 220 -5.04 -6.02 -6.84
C ILE A 220 -6.00 -4.93 -6.39
N GLY A 221 -5.53 -4.02 -5.55
CA GLY A 221 -6.30 -2.84 -5.17
C GLY A 221 -5.55 -1.98 -4.15
N THR A 222 -6.07 -0.79 -3.91
CA THR A 222 -5.46 0.18 -2.97
C THR A 222 -6.42 0.48 -1.83
N SER A 223 -5.90 0.58 -0.59
CA SER A 223 -6.69 0.93 0.60
C SER A 223 -7.75 -0.13 0.91
N TYR A 224 -9.02 0.20 0.95
CA TYR A 224 -10.10 -0.77 1.12
C TYR A 224 -10.06 -1.84 0.03
N ASN A 225 -9.87 -1.42 -1.24
CA ASN A 225 -9.75 -2.36 -2.36
C ASN A 225 -8.49 -3.26 -2.22
N GLY A 226 -7.44 -2.79 -1.54
CA GLY A 226 -6.26 -3.58 -1.20
C GLY A 226 -6.46 -4.50 0.00
N THR A 227 -7.37 -4.12 0.90
CA THR A 227 -7.77 -4.90 2.09
C THR A 227 -8.54 -6.17 1.70
N ILE A 228 -9.42 -6.07 0.72
CA ILE A 228 -10.25 -7.21 0.26
C ILE A 228 -9.38 -8.37 -0.24
N PRO A 229 -8.32 -8.18 -1.06
CA PRO A 229 -7.37 -9.24 -1.41
C PRO A 229 -6.77 -9.98 -0.22
N GLU A 230 -6.35 -9.26 0.85
CA GLU A 230 -5.84 -9.90 2.07
C GLU A 230 -6.93 -10.73 2.76
N ALA A 231 -8.12 -10.16 2.93
CA ALA A 231 -9.25 -10.84 3.54
C ALA A 231 -9.64 -12.12 2.78
N VAL A 232 -9.73 -12.05 1.45
CA VAL A 232 -10.09 -13.20 0.60
C VAL A 232 -9.00 -14.27 0.63
N ALA A 233 -7.72 -13.88 0.62
CA ALA A 233 -6.61 -14.82 0.68
C ALA A 233 -6.65 -15.67 1.97
N THR A 234 -7.10 -15.09 3.10
CA THR A 234 -7.24 -15.84 4.37
C THR A 234 -8.37 -16.88 4.36
N THR A 235 -9.22 -16.90 3.33
CA THR A 235 -10.20 -17.97 3.14
C THR A 235 -9.61 -19.25 2.55
N GLY A 236 -8.38 -19.19 2.02
CA GLY A 236 -7.73 -20.30 1.32
C GLY A 236 -8.46 -20.68 0.02
N VAL A 237 -9.21 -19.76 -0.61
CA VAL A 237 -10.01 -20.04 -1.81
C VAL A 237 -9.14 -20.58 -2.94
N PRO A 238 -9.47 -21.75 -3.52
CA PRO A 238 -8.76 -22.25 -4.70
C PRO A 238 -8.96 -21.30 -5.90
N GLY A 239 -7.92 -21.18 -6.73
CA GLY A 239 -7.90 -20.28 -7.89
C GLY A 239 -7.32 -18.89 -7.60
N LEU A 240 -7.24 -18.45 -6.34
CA LEU A 240 -6.51 -17.23 -5.99
C LEU A 240 -5.02 -17.55 -5.90
N GLU A 241 -4.27 -17.17 -6.94
CA GLU A 241 -2.85 -17.52 -7.09
C GLU A 241 -1.91 -16.39 -6.63
N ALA A 242 -2.35 -15.13 -6.74
CA ALA A 242 -1.53 -13.97 -6.39
C ALA A 242 -2.37 -12.80 -5.87
N ILE A 243 -1.78 -11.99 -4.98
CA ILE A 243 -2.36 -10.72 -4.52
C ILE A 243 -1.34 -9.59 -4.60
N VAL A 244 -1.82 -8.38 -4.87
CA VAL A 244 -1.05 -7.13 -4.83
C VAL A 244 -1.80 -6.11 -3.95
N PRO A 245 -1.81 -6.29 -2.62
CA PRO A 245 -2.45 -5.38 -1.70
C PRO A 245 -1.61 -4.12 -1.50
N ILE A 246 -2.21 -2.94 -1.75
CA ILE A 246 -1.54 -1.64 -1.65
C ILE A 246 -2.19 -0.86 -0.51
N SER A 247 -1.42 -0.46 0.50
CA SER A 247 -1.92 0.23 1.70
C SER A 247 -3.12 -0.46 2.33
N ALA A 248 -3.03 -1.79 2.49
CA ALA A 248 -4.09 -2.65 2.93
C ALA A 248 -4.22 -2.73 4.47
N ILE A 249 -5.41 -3.01 4.95
CA ILE A 249 -5.75 -3.23 6.35
C ILE A 249 -5.79 -4.74 6.62
N SER A 250 -4.90 -5.26 7.45
CA SER A 250 -4.90 -6.66 7.86
C SER A 250 -5.70 -6.91 9.16
N ASP A 251 -5.93 -5.85 9.95
CA ASP A 251 -6.77 -5.86 11.14
C ASP A 251 -7.45 -4.48 11.30
N TRP A 252 -8.77 -4.42 11.17
CA TRP A 252 -9.53 -3.18 11.27
C TRP A 252 -9.48 -2.54 12.67
N TYR A 253 -9.20 -3.34 13.71
CA TYR A 253 -8.92 -2.79 15.03
C TYR A 253 -7.66 -1.92 14.99
N ASP A 254 -6.57 -2.39 14.38
CA ASP A 254 -5.35 -1.62 14.24
C ASP A 254 -5.50 -0.39 13.31
N TYR A 255 -6.60 -0.32 12.55
CA TYR A 255 -6.94 0.84 11.72
C TYR A 255 -7.61 1.93 12.53
N TYR A 256 -8.64 1.61 13.35
CA TYR A 256 -9.41 2.59 14.14
C TYR A 256 -9.03 2.62 15.63
N ARG A 257 -8.20 1.72 16.10
CA ARG A 257 -7.75 1.62 17.49
C ARG A 257 -6.24 1.38 17.54
N ALA A 258 -5.64 1.55 18.72
CA ALA A 258 -4.26 1.19 18.96
C ALA A 258 -4.08 0.86 20.46
N ASN A 259 -3.97 -0.41 20.79
CA ASN A 259 -3.78 -0.87 22.17
C ASN A 259 -4.80 -0.25 23.15
N GLY A 260 -6.09 -0.32 22.82
CA GLY A 260 -7.18 0.31 23.58
C GLY A 260 -7.39 1.80 23.32
N MET A 261 -6.43 2.48 22.68
CA MET A 261 -6.58 3.88 22.30
C MET A 261 -7.56 4.01 21.15
N VAL A 262 -8.60 4.85 21.30
CA VAL A 262 -9.52 5.22 20.23
C VAL A 262 -8.83 6.24 19.33
N ARG A 263 -8.62 5.89 18.07
CA ARG A 263 -8.06 6.79 17.07
C ARG A 263 -9.16 7.64 16.46
N ALA A 264 -9.05 8.93 16.64
CA ALA A 264 -10.06 9.89 16.19
C ALA A 264 -9.41 11.24 15.94
N PRO A 265 -8.77 11.43 14.80
CA PRO A 265 -8.06 12.66 14.50
C PRO A 265 -8.99 13.86 14.43
N HIS A 266 -8.49 15.01 14.90
CA HIS A 266 -9.23 16.27 14.99
C HIS A 266 -9.25 17.09 13.69
N SER A 267 -8.39 16.80 12.72
CA SER A 267 -8.20 17.67 11.56
C SER A 267 -7.92 16.92 10.29
N SER A 268 -8.61 17.29 9.20
CA SER A 268 -8.33 16.81 7.85
C SER A 268 -7.03 17.36 7.26
N SER A 269 -6.46 18.39 7.87
CA SER A 269 -5.18 18.99 7.52
C SER A 269 -4.31 19.01 8.76
N SER A 270 -3.58 17.94 9.01
CA SER A 270 -2.54 17.93 10.03
C SER A 270 -1.47 18.96 9.67
N PRO A 271 -1.03 19.80 10.63
CA PRO A 271 0.13 20.67 10.41
C PRO A 271 1.41 19.92 10.03
N SER A 272 1.47 18.62 10.27
CA SER A 272 2.57 17.74 9.84
C SER A 272 2.48 17.30 8.38
N GLY A 273 1.41 17.64 7.66
CA GLY A 273 1.14 17.12 6.32
C GLY A 273 0.60 15.69 6.31
N ASP A 274 0.29 15.12 7.47
CA ASP A 274 -0.38 13.81 7.62
C ASP A 274 -1.85 14.00 7.23
N ASN A 275 -2.15 14.01 5.95
CA ASN A 275 -3.46 14.35 5.36
C ASN A 275 -4.55 13.29 5.57
N ASN A 276 -4.46 12.46 6.60
CA ASN A 276 -5.26 11.25 6.68
C ASN A 276 -6.07 11.16 7.96
N ALA A 277 -6.53 12.30 8.41
CA ALA A 277 -7.38 12.39 9.58
C ALA A 277 -8.76 11.78 9.28
N PHE A 278 -9.17 10.85 10.09
CA PHE A 278 -10.50 10.24 9.99
C PHE A 278 -11.63 11.19 10.39
N GLN A 279 -11.37 12.23 11.13
CA GLN A 279 -12.32 13.22 11.63
C GLN A 279 -13.66 12.65 12.13
N GLY A 280 -13.58 11.57 12.92
CA GLY A 280 -14.78 10.88 13.40
C GLY A 280 -15.31 9.83 12.42
N GLU A 281 -14.52 9.35 11.48
CA GLU A 281 -14.78 8.11 10.78
C GLU A 281 -14.57 6.90 11.73
N ASP A 282 -15.33 5.86 11.52
CA ASP A 282 -15.23 4.56 12.19
C ASP A 282 -16.05 3.56 11.37
N LEU A 283 -16.13 2.29 11.75
CA LEU A 283 -16.79 1.23 10.95
C LEU A 283 -18.20 1.60 10.52
N ASP A 284 -19.05 2.12 11.43
CA ASP A 284 -20.43 2.49 11.11
C ASP A 284 -20.52 3.73 10.20
N VAL A 285 -19.55 4.65 10.34
CA VAL A 285 -19.46 5.85 9.48
C VAL A 285 -19.06 5.43 8.09
N LEU A 286 -18.02 4.59 7.95
CA LEU A 286 -17.54 4.13 6.67
C LEU A 286 -18.59 3.27 5.94
N ALA A 287 -19.26 2.35 6.64
CA ALA A 287 -20.37 1.57 6.08
C ALA A 287 -21.49 2.49 5.54
N ASP A 288 -21.85 3.52 6.30
CA ASP A 288 -22.87 4.49 5.90
C ASP A 288 -22.42 5.37 4.70
N VAL A 289 -21.14 5.70 4.62
CA VAL A 289 -20.56 6.49 3.52
C VAL A 289 -20.57 5.73 2.19
N VAL A 290 -20.31 4.44 2.20
CA VAL A 290 -20.27 3.62 0.97
C VAL A 290 -21.63 3.01 0.60
N TYR A 291 -22.61 3.06 1.49
CA TYR A 291 -23.93 2.50 1.25
C TYR A 291 -24.65 3.20 0.08
N SER A 292 -24.69 2.56 -1.08
CA SER A 292 -25.06 3.16 -2.35
C SER A 292 -25.93 2.26 -3.25
N ARG A 293 -26.70 1.34 -2.67
CA ARG A 293 -27.59 0.44 -3.44
C ARG A 293 -28.48 1.21 -4.40
N ILE A 294 -28.50 0.80 -5.66
CA ILE A 294 -29.24 1.48 -6.72
C ILE A 294 -30.75 1.20 -6.64
N ASP A 295 -31.17 0.12 -5.99
CA ASP A 295 -32.58 -0.30 -5.88
C ASP A 295 -33.34 0.35 -4.72
N GLU A 296 -32.66 1.09 -3.85
CA GLU A 296 -33.31 1.88 -2.79
C GLU A 296 -33.66 3.29 -3.28
N ALA A 297 -34.72 3.40 -4.03
CA ALA A 297 -35.23 4.69 -4.55
C ALA A 297 -35.67 5.63 -3.42
N GLY A 298 -34.82 6.55 -3.01
CA GLY A 298 -35.16 7.65 -2.10
C GLY A 298 -35.16 7.32 -0.61
N GLN A 299 -34.77 6.12 -0.21
CA GLN A 299 -34.68 5.69 1.19
C GLN A 299 -33.46 4.79 1.38
N ARG A 300 -32.75 4.96 2.49
CA ARG A 300 -31.59 4.14 2.87
C ARG A 300 -31.92 3.40 4.16
N THR A 301 -32.84 2.44 4.05
CA THR A 301 -33.46 1.79 5.23
C THR A 301 -33.10 0.31 5.36
N ILE A 302 -32.78 -0.36 4.27
CA ILE A 302 -32.51 -1.81 4.26
C ILE A 302 -31.35 -2.13 5.18
N CYS A 303 -30.23 -1.43 5.04
CA CYS A 303 -29.00 -1.69 5.80
C CYS A 303 -28.87 -0.88 7.10
N GLN A 304 -29.85 -0.04 7.44
CA GLN A 304 -29.81 0.74 8.68
C GLN A 304 -29.64 -0.13 9.95
N PRO A 305 -30.29 -1.31 10.08
CA PRO A 305 -30.08 -2.18 11.23
C PRO A 305 -28.63 -2.66 11.39
N GLU A 306 -27.92 -2.91 10.29
CA GLU A 306 -26.50 -3.32 10.32
C GLU A 306 -25.58 -2.15 10.73
N ILE A 307 -25.82 -0.96 10.18
CA ILE A 307 -25.09 0.25 10.56
C ILE A 307 -25.30 0.59 12.04
N ASP A 308 -26.53 0.43 12.55
CA ASP A 308 -26.86 0.63 13.96
C ASP A 308 -26.19 -0.42 14.86
N TYR A 309 -26.10 -1.67 14.40
CA TYR A 309 -25.38 -2.73 15.09
C TYR A 309 -23.88 -2.37 15.23
N LEU A 310 -23.22 -1.97 14.15
CA LEU A 310 -21.83 -1.51 14.19
C LEU A 310 -21.67 -0.37 15.20
N ARG A 311 -22.49 0.69 15.09
CA ARG A 311 -22.45 1.85 15.99
C ARG A 311 -22.52 1.48 17.47
N GLN A 312 -23.32 0.48 17.81
CA GLN A 312 -23.53 0.05 19.19
C GLN A 312 -22.38 -0.82 19.73
N HIS A 313 -21.61 -1.49 18.85
CA HIS A 313 -20.68 -2.53 19.28
C HIS A 313 -19.19 -2.21 19.04
N ILE A 314 -18.85 -1.08 18.44
CA ILE A 314 -17.44 -0.73 18.15
C ILE A 314 -16.69 -0.10 19.32
N ASP A 315 -17.31 0.12 20.44
CA ASP A 315 -16.77 0.65 21.72
C ASP A 315 -15.85 1.89 21.53
N ARG A 316 -16.48 3.06 21.50
CA ARG A 316 -15.78 4.35 21.46
C ARG A 316 -15.45 4.91 22.84
N ALA A 317 -15.86 4.23 23.90
CA ALA A 317 -15.61 4.68 25.28
C ALA A 317 -14.31 4.12 25.83
N THR A 318 -14.07 2.81 25.72
CA THR A 318 -12.90 2.14 26.27
C THR A 318 -11.92 1.68 25.20
N GLY A 319 -12.33 1.63 23.93
CA GLY A 319 -11.51 1.16 22.81
C GLY A 319 -11.15 -0.31 22.88
N ASN A 320 -11.83 -1.10 23.71
CA ASN A 320 -11.57 -2.53 23.84
C ASN A 320 -11.89 -3.29 22.55
N ARG A 321 -11.06 -4.29 22.26
CA ARG A 321 -11.34 -5.28 21.22
C ARG A 321 -12.54 -6.15 21.66
N ASN A 322 -13.38 -6.54 20.73
CA ASN A 322 -14.52 -7.40 20.92
C ASN A 322 -14.81 -8.25 19.69
N ALA A 323 -15.97 -8.94 19.64
CA ALA A 323 -16.32 -9.82 18.54
C ALA A 323 -16.43 -9.11 17.18
N VAL A 324 -16.89 -7.85 17.14
CA VAL A 324 -16.98 -7.05 15.91
C VAL A 324 -15.60 -6.82 15.30
N TRP A 325 -14.63 -6.43 16.13
CA TRP A 325 -13.23 -6.27 15.73
C TRP A 325 -12.58 -7.59 15.38
N GLN A 326 -12.86 -8.67 16.14
CA GLN A 326 -12.28 -9.98 15.89
C GLN A 326 -12.76 -10.59 14.57
N GLU A 327 -13.98 -10.33 14.14
CA GLU A 327 -14.48 -10.73 12.83
C GLU A 327 -13.64 -10.11 11.70
N ARG A 328 -13.20 -8.87 11.88
CA ARG A 328 -12.43 -8.03 10.94
C ARG A 328 -10.91 -8.11 11.14
N ASN A 329 -10.45 -9.07 11.92
CA ASN A 329 -9.03 -9.38 12.09
C ASN A 329 -8.66 -10.54 11.16
N TYR A 330 -8.10 -10.24 10.00
CA TYR A 330 -7.70 -11.26 9.01
C TYR A 330 -6.45 -12.02 9.44
N MET A 331 -5.67 -11.44 10.37
CA MET A 331 -4.48 -12.11 10.92
C MET A 331 -4.80 -13.41 11.67
N LYS A 332 -6.05 -13.59 12.14
CA LYS A 332 -6.47 -14.82 12.82
C LYS A 332 -6.50 -16.06 11.95
N ASP A 333 -6.71 -15.84 10.64
CA ASP A 333 -6.84 -16.90 9.63
C ASP A 333 -5.71 -16.83 8.58
N VAL A 334 -4.61 -16.10 8.88
CA VAL A 334 -3.51 -15.84 7.94
C VAL A 334 -2.78 -17.12 7.53
N GLU A 335 -2.83 -18.17 8.35
CA GLU A 335 -2.25 -19.48 8.02
C GLU A 335 -2.88 -20.16 6.80
N ASN A 336 -4.07 -19.74 6.39
CA ASN A 336 -4.73 -20.27 5.20
C ASN A 336 -4.27 -19.59 3.90
N VAL A 337 -3.43 -18.56 3.98
CA VAL A 337 -2.95 -17.85 2.79
C VAL A 337 -1.96 -18.71 2.01
N HIS A 338 -2.30 -19.00 0.77
CA HIS A 338 -1.44 -19.71 -0.18
C HIS A 338 -1.05 -18.86 -1.39
N ALA A 339 -1.83 -17.82 -1.69
CA ALA A 339 -1.58 -16.89 -2.77
C ALA A 339 -0.27 -16.13 -2.55
N ALA A 340 0.53 -16.02 -3.61
CA ALA A 340 1.74 -15.22 -3.59
C ALA A 340 1.39 -13.72 -3.38
N ALA A 341 2.13 -13.01 -2.52
CA ALA A 341 1.78 -11.64 -2.14
C ALA A 341 2.90 -10.63 -2.44
N LEU A 342 2.60 -9.65 -3.29
CA LEU A 342 3.43 -8.45 -3.51
C LEU A 342 2.78 -7.29 -2.75
N LEU A 343 3.17 -7.08 -1.50
CA LEU A 343 2.64 -6.01 -0.67
C LEU A 343 3.27 -4.67 -1.05
N ALA A 344 2.46 -3.59 -1.02
CA ALA A 344 2.95 -2.22 -1.17
C ALA A 344 2.42 -1.33 -0.06
N HIS A 345 3.28 -0.47 0.51
CA HIS A 345 2.87 0.43 1.59
C HIS A 345 3.75 1.68 1.67
N GLY A 346 3.15 2.80 2.11
CA GLY A 346 3.89 4.02 2.39
C GLY A 346 4.49 4.03 3.80
N ASN A 347 5.76 4.37 3.93
CA ASN A 347 6.42 4.55 5.23
C ASN A 347 5.79 5.66 6.09
N ASN A 348 5.15 6.63 5.45
CA ASN A 348 4.48 7.76 6.07
C ASN A 348 2.96 7.68 5.89
N ASP A 349 2.43 6.48 5.73
CA ASP A 349 1.00 6.24 5.73
C ASP A 349 0.47 6.30 7.17
N PHE A 350 -0.20 7.39 7.50
CA PHE A 350 -0.88 7.60 8.77
C PHE A 350 -2.40 7.44 8.67
N ASN A 351 -2.90 7.06 7.50
CA ASN A 351 -4.26 6.55 7.31
C ASN A 351 -4.27 5.05 7.67
N VAL A 352 -3.78 4.19 6.77
CA VAL A 352 -3.53 2.80 7.11
C VAL A 352 -2.13 2.68 7.70
N MET A 353 -2.04 2.44 9.00
CA MET A 353 -0.74 2.36 9.68
C MET A 353 0.11 1.21 9.15
N THR A 354 1.42 1.45 9.03
CA THR A 354 2.39 0.50 8.49
C THR A 354 2.42 -0.85 9.23
N LYS A 355 1.91 -0.91 10.47
CA LYS A 355 1.72 -2.14 11.23
C LYS A 355 0.90 -3.16 10.44
N ASN A 356 -0.15 -2.71 9.73
CA ASN A 356 -1.03 -3.61 8.97
C ASN A 356 -0.26 -4.41 7.91
N ALA A 357 0.52 -3.74 7.07
CA ALA A 357 1.34 -4.43 6.07
C ALA A 357 2.47 -5.26 6.71
N ALA A 358 3.12 -4.73 7.74
CA ALA A 358 4.25 -5.39 8.40
C ALA A 358 3.86 -6.72 9.05
N GLN A 359 2.75 -6.76 9.78
CA GLN A 359 2.30 -7.99 10.45
C GLN A 359 1.83 -9.07 9.46
N PHE A 360 1.18 -8.67 8.37
CA PHE A 360 0.78 -9.60 7.31
C PHE A 360 2.01 -10.15 6.59
N TYR A 361 2.95 -9.28 6.20
CA TYR A 361 4.22 -9.66 5.58
C TYR A 361 5.01 -10.66 6.46
N ASP A 362 5.18 -10.35 7.74
CA ASP A 362 5.89 -11.23 8.68
C ASP A 362 5.20 -12.59 8.86
N ALA A 363 3.88 -12.65 8.78
CA ALA A 363 3.14 -13.91 8.83
C ALA A 363 3.42 -14.76 7.58
N LEU A 364 3.34 -14.18 6.38
CA LEU A 364 3.65 -14.86 5.12
C LEU A 364 5.09 -15.38 5.09
N LYS A 365 6.02 -14.55 5.57
CA LYS A 365 7.43 -14.92 5.69
C LYS A 365 7.62 -16.13 6.58
N ARG A 366 6.99 -16.19 7.76
CA ARG A 366 7.08 -17.35 8.67
C ARG A 366 6.49 -18.63 8.06
N GLN A 367 5.48 -18.51 7.21
CA GLN A 367 4.83 -19.64 6.54
C GLN A 367 5.59 -20.09 5.29
N GLY A 368 6.52 -19.29 4.78
CA GLY A 368 7.23 -19.56 3.53
C GLY A 368 6.38 -19.34 2.27
N VAL A 369 5.26 -18.62 2.38
CA VAL A 369 4.48 -18.18 1.21
C VAL A 369 5.33 -17.23 0.37
N PRO A 370 5.31 -17.32 -0.98
CA PRO A 370 6.01 -16.35 -1.81
C PRO A 370 5.55 -14.93 -1.50
N HIS A 371 6.49 -14.05 -1.12
CA HIS A 371 6.19 -12.70 -0.67
C HIS A 371 7.23 -11.70 -1.14
N MET A 372 6.81 -10.46 -1.34
CA MET A 372 7.65 -9.32 -1.66
C MET A 372 7.05 -8.05 -1.04
N PHE A 373 7.89 -7.10 -0.63
CA PHE A 373 7.46 -5.86 0.00
C PHE A 373 8.02 -4.63 -0.74
N TYR A 374 7.14 -3.88 -1.38
CA TYR A 374 7.45 -2.56 -1.92
C TYR A 374 7.11 -1.49 -0.88
N PHE A 375 8.14 -0.84 -0.31
CA PHE A 375 8.01 0.08 0.81
C PHE A 375 8.53 1.47 0.42
N HIS A 376 7.61 2.38 0.04
CA HIS A 376 7.98 3.72 -0.42
C HIS A 376 7.92 4.75 0.71
N GLN A 377 8.55 5.93 0.51
CA GLN A 377 8.60 7.00 1.51
C GLN A 377 7.36 7.92 1.50
N GLY A 378 6.39 7.67 0.66
CA GLY A 378 5.14 8.43 0.57
C GLY A 378 4.14 8.10 1.69
N GLY A 379 2.98 8.74 1.61
CA GLY A 379 1.81 8.47 2.44
C GLY A 379 0.94 7.34 1.87
N HIS A 380 -0.38 7.52 2.00
CA HIS A 380 -1.37 6.52 1.61
C HIS A 380 -1.39 6.22 0.11
N GLY A 381 -1.46 4.95 -0.28
CA GLY A 381 -1.40 4.49 -1.66
C GLY A 381 0.02 4.18 -2.13
N GLY A 382 0.30 4.35 -3.43
CA GLY A 382 1.62 4.12 -4.03
C GLY A 382 1.86 2.68 -4.47
N ALA A 383 1.42 2.35 -5.69
CA ALA A 383 1.61 1.02 -6.28
C ALA A 383 3.10 0.72 -6.56
N PRO A 384 3.49 -0.56 -6.55
CA PRO A 384 4.77 -0.99 -7.10
C PRO A 384 4.90 -0.57 -8.57
N PRO A 385 6.14 -0.45 -9.10
CA PRO A 385 6.32 -0.26 -10.54
C PRO A 385 5.60 -1.35 -11.36
N ASP A 386 4.96 -0.96 -12.47
CA ASP A 386 4.18 -1.87 -13.32
C ASP A 386 4.99 -3.09 -13.77
N VAL A 387 6.30 -2.95 -13.94
CA VAL A 387 7.19 -4.06 -14.28
C VAL A 387 7.24 -5.14 -13.19
N LEU A 388 7.25 -4.77 -11.91
CA LEU A 388 7.22 -5.75 -10.81
C LEU A 388 5.86 -6.45 -10.73
N ILE A 389 4.77 -5.71 -10.94
CA ILE A 389 3.42 -6.30 -10.99
C ILE A 389 3.29 -7.25 -12.17
N ASN A 390 3.85 -6.90 -13.34
CA ASN A 390 3.84 -7.77 -14.52
C ASN A 390 4.66 -9.05 -14.28
N TYR A 391 5.87 -8.96 -13.71
CA TYR A 391 6.64 -10.14 -13.30
C TYR A 391 5.84 -11.04 -12.36
N TRP A 392 5.16 -10.43 -11.37
CA TRP A 392 4.38 -11.14 -10.36
C TRP A 392 3.22 -11.91 -10.97
N PHE A 393 2.34 -11.23 -11.71
CA PHE A 393 1.18 -11.86 -12.32
C PHE A 393 1.55 -12.83 -13.44
N THR A 394 2.58 -12.52 -14.24
CA THR A 394 3.06 -13.46 -15.28
C THR A 394 3.58 -14.77 -14.67
N ARG A 395 4.29 -14.68 -13.54
CA ARG A 395 4.79 -15.86 -12.83
C ARG A 395 3.65 -16.72 -12.27
N TYR A 396 2.76 -16.13 -11.50
CA TYR A 396 1.79 -16.89 -10.72
C TYR A 396 0.52 -17.23 -11.49
N LEU A 397 0.09 -16.41 -12.45
CA LEU A 397 -1.13 -16.66 -13.21
C LEU A 397 -0.87 -17.47 -14.50
N TYR A 398 0.22 -17.18 -15.20
CA TYR A 398 0.61 -17.96 -16.39
C TYR A 398 1.58 -19.12 -16.09
N GLY A 399 2.20 -19.15 -14.92
CA GLY A 399 3.19 -20.16 -14.55
C GLY A 399 4.54 -19.98 -15.23
N VAL A 400 4.80 -18.83 -15.84
CA VAL A 400 6.08 -18.54 -16.52
C VAL A 400 7.21 -18.52 -15.49
N GLN A 401 8.27 -19.30 -15.75
CA GLN A 401 9.44 -19.39 -14.89
C GLN A 401 10.34 -18.18 -15.13
N ASN A 402 9.96 -17.00 -14.63
CA ASN A 402 10.64 -15.74 -14.83
C ASN A 402 11.61 -15.37 -13.69
N GLY A 403 11.71 -16.20 -12.66
CA GLY A 403 12.66 -15.99 -11.56
C GLY A 403 12.29 -14.88 -10.57
N VAL A 404 11.06 -14.35 -10.61
CA VAL A 404 10.63 -13.30 -9.67
C VAL A 404 10.78 -13.73 -8.20
N GLU A 405 10.64 -15.01 -7.93
CA GLU A 405 10.85 -15.61 -6.61
C GLU A 405 12.31 -15.54 -6.12
N ASN A 406 13.26 -15.28 -7.02
CA ASN A 406 14.69 -15.14 -6.69
C ASN A 406 15.12 -13.66 -6.55
N LEU A 407 14.21 -12.73 -6.86
CA LEU A 407 14.47 -11.31 -6.65
C LEU A 407 14.55 -10.97 -5.17
N PRO A 408 15.23 -9.87 -4.78
CA PRO A 408 15.20 -9.36 -3.43
C PRO A 408 13.77 -9.20 -2.89
N ARG A 409 13.55 -9.57 -1.64
CA ARG A 409 12.21 -9.57 -1.04
C ARG A 409 11.69 -8.18 -0.66
N SER A 410 12.59 -7.21 -0.47
CA SER A 410 12.22 -5.84 -0.07
C SER A 410 12.70 -4.83 -1.10
N TRP A 411 11.80 -3.96 -1.54
CA TRP A 411 12.05 -2.90 -2.51
C TRP A 411 11.65 -1.57 -1.88
N VAL A 412 12.65 -0.81 -1.44
CA VAL A 412 12.42 0.43 -0.68
C VAL A 412 12.71 1.64 -1.55
N VAL A 413 11.75 2.55 -1.67
CA VAL A 413 12.02 3.87 -2.25
C VAL A 413 12.84 4.66 -1.25
N ARG A 414 14.00 5.17 -1.69
CA ARG A 414 14.86 6.05 -0.89
C ARG A 414 14.76 7.48 -1.38
N GLU A 415 15.00 8.40 -0.48
CA GLU A 415 15.28 9.78 -0.85
C GLU A 415 16.54 9.80 -1.75
N ALA A 416 16.55 10.66 -2.77
CA ALA A 416 17.61 10.68 -3.79
C ALA A 416 19.03 10.71 -3.20
N ALA A 417 19.22 11.41 -2.07
CA ALA A 417 20.52 11.53 -1.41
C ALA A 417 20.95 10.28 -0.62
N SER A 418 20.05 9.31 -0.38
CA SER A 418 20.32 8.11 0.43
C SER A 418 20.27 6.81 -0.38
N CYS A 419 19.97 6.89 -1.67
CA CYS A 419 19.86 5.75 -2.56
C CYS A 419 21.24 5.12 -2.83
N PRO A 420 21.50 3.85 -2.48
CA PRO A 420 22.73 3.19 -2.88
C PRO A 420 22.85 3.16 -4.40
N PRO A 421 24.01 3.50 -4.97
CA PRO A 421 24.17 3.51 -6.41
C PRO A 421 24.05 2.09 -6.98
N ARG A 422 23.19 1.92 -7.98
CA ARG A 422 23.13 0.74 -8.85
C ARG A 422 23.64 1.18 -10.20
N GLN A 423 24.86 0.77 -10.55
CA GLN A 423 25.60 1.31 -11.67
C GLN A 423 26.48 0.26 -12.33
N THR A 424 26.88 0.54 -13.57
CA THR A 424 27.85 -0.21 -14.34
C THR A 424 28.66 0.75 -15.20
N THR A 425 29.73 0.27 -15.85
CA THR A 425 30.53 1.05 -16.78
C THR A 425 30.26 0.60 -18.22
N VAL A 426 30.23 1.57 -19.13
CA VAL A 426 30.12 1.31 -20.56
C VAL A 426 31.46 0.78 -21.08
N THR A 427 31.43 -0.19 -21.97
CA THR A 427 32.59 -0.81 -22.59
C THR A 427 32.72 -0.35 -24.03
N GLY A 428 33.78 0.35 -24.34
CA GLY A 428 34.05 0.96 -25.64
C GLY A 428 33.19 2.21 -25.91
N ASP A 429 33.68 3.07 -26.80
CA ASP A 429 32.97 4.27 -27.25
C ASP A 429 31.72 3.86 -28.06
N GLN A 430 30.55 4.43 -27.75
CA GLN A 430 29.31 4.08 -28.40
C GLN A 430 28.53 5.35 -28.83
N SER A 431 28.04 5.36 -30.07
CA SER A 431 27.33 6.49 -30.65
C SER A 431 26.07 6.05 -31.38
N ASN A 432 25.04 6.87 -31.35
CA ASN A 432 23.75 6.65 -32.03
C ASN A 432 23.22 5.22 -31.83
N THR A 433 23.18 4.76 -30.57
CA THR A 433 22.78 3.40 -30.24
C THR A 433 21.65 3.35 -29.24
N ALA A 434 20.77 2.39 -29.40
CA ALA A 434 19.80 1.99 -28.38
C ALA A 434 20.30 0.80 -27.55
N THR A 435 21.41 0.15 -27.92
CA THR A 435 22.01 -0.95 -27.16
C THR A 435 23.34 -0.50 -26.57
N LEU A 436 23.43 -0.47 -25.25
CA LEU A 436 24.68 -0.21 -24.55
C LEU A 436 25.39 -1.53 -24.20
N VAL A 437 26.67 -1.62 -24.56
CA VAL A 437 27.59 -2.65 -24.08
C VAL A 437 28.16 -2.17 -22.75
N VAL A 438 28.00 -2.98 -21.70
CA VAL A 438 28.37 -2.63 -20.32
C VAL A 438 29.16 -3.77 -19.67
N ALA A 439 29.83 -3.47 -18.57
CA ALA A 439 30.66 -4.47 -17.86
C ALA A 439 29.79 -5.52 -17.13
N ASP A 440 28.62 -5.13 -16.62
CA ASP A 440 27.71 -6.01 -15.87
C ASP A 440 26.30 -5.46 -15.89
N THR A 441 25.31 -6.30 -16.20
CA THR A 441 23.89 -5.93 -16.21
C THR A 441 23.15 -6.35 -14.94
N SER A 442 23.77 -7.09 -14.03
CA SER A 442 23.14 -7.63 -12.82
C SER A 442 22.48 -6.60 -11.90
N PRO A 443 22.94 -5.31 -11.82
CA PRO A 443 22.25 -4.30 -11.01
C PRO A 443 20.90 -3.83 -11.57
N PHE A 444 20.50 -4.23 -12.77
CA PHE A 444 19.40 -3.64 -13.52
C PHE A 444 18.23 -4.59 -13.71
N LEU A 445 17.06 -4.02 -13.94
CA LEU A 445 15.86 -4.73 -14.37
C LEU A 445 15.22 -4.00 -15.55
N ILE A 446 14.55 -4.76 -16.42
CA ILE A 446 13.73 -4.22 -17.51
C ILE A 446 12.66 -3.30 -16.92
N GLY A 447 12.38 -2.19 -17.60
CA GLY A 447 11.39 -1.20 -17.16
C GLY A 447 11.93 -0.17 -16.17
N PHE A 448 13.18 -0.29 -15.71
CA PHE A 448 13.81 0.73 -14.87
C PHE A 448 14.46 1.84 -15.70
N THR A 449 14.59 3.04 -15.11
CA THR A 449 15.12 4.21 -15.78
C THR A 449 16.63 4.36 -15.49
N LEU A 450 17.40 4.41 -16.56
CA LEU A 450 18.85 4.58 -16.54
C LEU A 450 19.22 6.03 -16.83
N THR A 451 20.19 6.56 -16.08
CA THR A 451 20.89 7.82 -16.36
C THR A 451 22.11 7.53 -17.19
N VAL A 452 22.24 8.16 -18.35
CA VAL A 452 23.33 7.96 -19.32
C VAL A 452 24.04 9.29 -19.59
N PRO A 453 25.24 9.52 -19.03
CA PRO A 453 26.09 10.64 -19.42
C PRO A 453 26.60 10.46 -20.86
N GLN A 454 26.64 11.55 -21.63
CA GLN A 454 27.07 11.57 -23.02
C GLN A 454 28.08 12.69 -23.22
N THR A 455 29.20 12.40 -23.87
CA THR A 455 30.25 13.39 -24.24
C THR A 455 29.91 13.98 -25.59
N ASN A 456 29.75 15.29 -25.66
CA ASN A 456 29.50 16.05 -26.86
C ASN A 456 30.78 16.24 -27.71
N ALA A 457 30.63 16.67 -28.97
CA ALA A 457 31.77 16.93 -29.87
C ALA A 457 32.74 17.99 -29.34
N ASP A 458 32.26 18.92 -28.51
CA ASP A 458 33.08 19.96 -27.85
C ASP A 458 33.75 19.50 -26.54
N GLY A 459 33.58 18.23 -26.17
CA GLY A 459 34.12 17.66 -24.94
C GLY A 459 33.27 17.92 -23.70
N THR A 460 32.16 18.66 -23.80
CA THR A 460 31.22 18.84 -22.66
C THR A 460 30.38 17.57 -22.42
N THR A 461 29.88 17.39 -21.23
CA THR A 461 29.03 16.26 -20.88
C THR A 461 27.55 16.71 -20.76
N THR A 462 26.66 15.98 -21.42
CA THR A 462 25.22 16.06 -21.22
C THR A 462 24.71 14.75 -20.65
N THR A 463 23.61 14.78 -19.91
CA THR A 463 23.04 13.59 -19.31
C THR A 463 21.60 13.40 -19.82
N THR A 464 21.27 12.19 -20.20
CA THR A 464 19.91 11.81 -20.57
C THR A 464 19.42 10.64 -19.74
N THR A 465 18.11 10.46 -19.66
CA THR A 465 17.49 9.31 -19.01
C THR A 465 16.81 8.43 -20.05
N ARG A 466 16.91 7.11 -19.90
CA ARG A 466 16.30 6.12 -20.79
C ARG A 466 15.74 4.96 -20.00
N LEU A 467 14.56 4.49 -20.42
CA LEU A 467 14.00 3.24 -19.94
C LEU A 467 14.81 2.07 -20.47
N ILE A 468 15.10 1.08 -19.63
CA ILE A 468 15.67 -0.20 -20.04
C ILE A 468 14.54 -1.03 -20.64
N ALA A 469 14.61 -1.24 -21.95
CA ALA A 469 13.59 -1.99 -22.69
C ALA A 469 13.86 -3.49 -22.67
N ASP A 470 15.16 -3.90 -22.62
CA ASP A 470 15.58 -5.28 -22.63
C ASP A 470 16.97 -5.47 -21.99
N ILE A 471 17.23 -6.68 -21.48
CA ILE A 471 18.53 -7.14 -20.96
C ILE A 471 18.80 -8.52 -21.54
N PRO A 472 19.31 -8.59 -22.78
CA PRO A 472 19.46 -9.88 -23.47
C PRO A 472 20.55 -10.78 -22.87
N ASP A 473 21.55 -10.21 -22.21
CA ASP A 473 22.63 -10.96 -21.57
C ASP A 473 23.32 -10.13 -20.46
N SER A 474 24.38 -10.68 -19.88
CA SER A 474 25.12 -10.04 -18.77
C SER A 474 25.91 -8.78 -19.15
N THR A 475 25.95 -8.41 -20.44
CA THR A 475 26.77 -7.30 -20.95
C THR A 475 26.02 -6.31 -21.83
N HIS A 476 24.76 -6.52 -22.13
CA HIS A 476 23.97 -5.66 -23.02
C HIS A 476 22.72 -5.11 -22.33
N LEU A 477 22.55 -3.79 -22.40
CA LEU A 477 21.33 -3.08 -22.02
C LEU A 477 20.67 -2.47 -23.27
N VAL A 478 19.47 -2.89 -23.61
CA VAL A 478 18.67 -2.28 -24.69
C VAL A 478 17.79 -1.19 -24.07
N LEU A 479 17.89 0.01 -24.63
CA LEU A 479 17.15 1.19 -24.18
C LEU A 479 15.93 1.42 -25.08
N ALA A 480 14.88 2.00 -24.56
CA ALA A 480 13.65 2.32 -25.29
C ALA A 480 13.88 3.30 -26.45
N SER A 481 14.96 4.08 -26.41
CA SER A 481 15.38 4.94 -27.51
C SER A 481 16.89 5.18 -27.48
N ALA A 482 17.45 5.49 -28.65
CA ALA A 482 18.89 5.70 -28.82
C ALA A 482 19.43 6.85 -27.94
N VAL A 483 20.70 6.73 -27.59
CA VAL A 483 21.54 7.73 -26.94
C VAL A 483 22.66 8.19 -27.86
N ALA A 484 23.32 9.29 -27.54
CA ALA A 484 24.43 9.87 -28.31
C ALA A 484 24.07 10.05 -29.79
N THR A 485 22.90 10.64 -30.04
CA THR A 485 22.33 10.80 -31.40
C THR A 485 22.80 12.05 -32.14
N ALA A 486 23.39 13.01 -31.43
CA ALA A 486 23.92 14.22 -32.06
C ALA A 486 25.29 13.94 -32.75
N ALA A 487 25.61 14.68 -33.80
CA ALA A 487 26.83 14.52 -34.53
C ALA A 487 28.05 14.73 -33.60
N GLY A 488 28.98 13.74 -33.57
CA GLY A 488 30.14 13.74 -32.69
C GLY A 488 29.88 13.46 -31.22
N GLN A 489 28.63 13.20 -30.83
CA GLN A 489 28.30 12.78 -29.48
C GLN A 489 28.54 11.28 -29.29
N LYS A 490 29.00 10.91 -28.10
CA LYS A 490 29.25 9.51 -27.74
C LYS A 490 28.97 9.25 -26.25
N VAL A 491 28.66 8.00 -25.92
CA VAL A 491 28.85 7.46 -24.56
C VAL A 491 30.27 6.88 -24.56
N ALA A 492 31.17 7.52 -23.85
CA ALA A 492 32.59 7.15 -23.88
C ALA A 492 32.85 5.85 -23.13
N ASP A 493 33.92 5.15 -23.49
CA ASP A 493 34.43 4.02 -22.74
C ASP A 493 34.64 4.39 -21.26
N GLY A 494 34.29 3.49 -20.33
CA GLY A 494 34.40 3.72 -18.90
C GLY A 494 33.32 4.67 -18.32
N THR A 495 32.42 5.22 -19.14
CA THR A 495 31.29 6.04 -18.63
C THR A 495 30.44 5.22 -17.65
N VAL A 496 30.23 5.78 -16.45
CA VAL A 496 29.35 5.19 -15.46
C VAL A 496 27.90 5.52 -15.83
N VAL A 497 27.09 4.49 -16.02
CA VAL A 497 25.64 4.58 -16.16
C VAL A 497 24.96 4.05 -14.90
N SER A 498 23.93 4.72 -14.43
CA SER A 498 23.32 4.42 -13.14
C SER A 498 21.80 4.50 -13.20
N LEU A 499 21.12 3.74 -12.34
CA LEU A 499 19.69 3.89 -12.17
C LEU A 499 19.33 5.22 -11.47
N VAL A 500 18.26 5.85 -11.93
CA VAL A 500 17.67 6.99 -11.23
C VAL A 500 17.09 6.52 -9.91
N CYS A 501 17.43 7.20 -8.81
CA CYS A 501 16.86 6.90 -7.51
C CYS A 501 15.43 7.47 -7.42
N GLY A 502 14.47 6.68 -6.92
CA GLY A 502 13.09 7.12 -6.75
C GLY A 502 12.06 6.00 -6.86
N ALA A 503 10.78 6.37 -6.93
CA ALA A 503 9.67 5.41 -6.97
C ALA A 503 9.71 4.46 -8.17
N ALA A 504 10.17 4.94 -9.33
CA ALA A 504 10.32 4.11 -10.53
C ALA A 504 11.45 3.08 -10.41
N ASN A 505 12.43 3.31 -9.55
CA ASN A 505 13.59 2.45 -9.36
C ASN A 505 13.85 2.22 -7.87
N PRO A 506 13.00 1.46 -7.16
CA PRO A 506 13.18 1.21 -5.74
C PRO A 506 14.49 0.46 -5.46
N THR A 507 15.09 0.72 -4.30
CA THR A 507 16.31 0.06 -3.86
C THR A 507 15.99 -1.35 -3.34
N PRO A 508 16.62 -2.40 -3.89
CA PRO A 508 16.41 -3.76 -3.42
C PRO A 508 17.21 -4.05 -2.14
N TYR A 509 16.59 -4.80 -1.24
CA TYR A 509 17.20 -5.38 -0.05
C TYR A 509 16.79 -6.86 0.06
N ALA A 510 17.66 -7.67 0.65
CA ALA A 510 17.42 -9.11 0.75
C ALA A 510 16.09 -9.45 1.42
N GLU A 511 15.72 -8.68 2.44
CA GLU A 511 14.53 -8.94 3.23
C GLU A 511 14.07 -7.67 3.98
N TRP A 512 12.82 -7.66 4.48
CA TRP A 512 12.34 -6.70 5.46
C TRP A 512 11.81 -7.41 6.73
N PRO A 513 12.09 -6.91 7.96
CA PRO A 513 13.17 -5.95 8.25
C PRO A 513 14.51 -6.45 7.73
N ASP A 514 15.45 -5.50 7.51
CA ASP A 514 16.80 -5.86 7.07
C ASP A 514 17.40 -6.93 7.99
N PRO A 515 17.95 -8.05 7.47
CA PRO A 515 18.51 -9.12 8.30
C PRO A 515 19.64 -8.68 9.22
N ALA A 516 20.30 -7.57 8.96
CA ALA A 516 21.31 -6.97 9.83
C ALA A 516 20.72 -6.02 10.88
N SER A 517 19.40 -5.77 10.86
CA SER A 517 18.75 -4.93 11.87
C SER A 517 18.76 -5.61 13.24
N ARG A 518 19.10 -4.85 14.28
CA ARG A 518 19.09 -5.30 15.67
C ARG A 518 18.48 -4.22 16.55
N ALA A 519 17.71 -4.63 17.55
CA ALA A 519 17.19 -3.73 18.56
C ALA A 519 18.34 -3.18 19.41
N VAL A 520 18.51 -1.86 19.39
CA VAL A 520 19.51 -1.15 20.20
C VAL A 520 18.81 -0.40 21.32
N PRO A 521 19.02 -0.78 22.58
CA PRO A 521 18.43 -0.09 23.72
C PRO A 521 19.08 1.26 23.94
N LEU A 522 18.25 2.27 24.21
CA LEU A 522 18.64 3.62 24.61
C LEU A 522 17.97 3.98 25.93
N HIS A 523 18.74 4.55 26.86
CA HIS A 523 18.27 5.02 28.15
C HIS A 523 18.11 6.53 28.16
N LEU A 524 17.23 7.00 29.05
CA LEU A 524 16.84 8.40 29.15
C LEU A 524 17.67 9.08 30.22
N THR A 525 18.12 10.33 29.93
CA THR A 525 18.75 11.20 30.90
C THR A 525 17.98 12.51 31.07
N PRO A 526 17.99 13.14 32.26
CA PRO A 526 17.12 14.28 32.58
C PRO A 526 17.27 15.50 31.66
N GLY A 527 16.23 16.35 31.60
CA GLY A 527 16.23 17.64 30.89
C GLY A 527 15.08 17.77 29.86
N ALA A 528 14.15 16.83 29.81
CA ALA A 528 13.14 16.71 28.77
C ALA A 528 12.09 17.82 28.65
N PRO A 529 11.74 18.65 29.67
CA PRO A 529 10.95 19.85 29.43
C PRO A 529 11.59 20.79 28.41
N ALA A 530 12.92 20.84 28.34
CA ALA A 530 13.67 21.42 27.22
C ALA A 530 14.11 20.27 26.26
N ARG A 531 15.29 19.69 26.53
CA ARG A 531 15.84 18.54 25.77
C ARG A 531 16.67 17.67 26.73
N GLY A 532 16.14 16.49 27.11
CA GLY A 532 16.89 15.44 27.78
C GLY A 532 17.76 14.66 26.82
N GLY A 533 18.51 13.69 27.30
CA GLY A 533 19.40 12.87 26.49
C GLY A 533 18.87 11.44 26.22
N LEU A 534 19.29 10.87 25.10
CA LEU A 534 19.23 9.46 24.79
C LEU A 534 20.65 8.90 24.72
N THR A 535 20.95 7.88 25.50
CA THR A 535 22.28 7.28 25.61
C THR A 535 22.25 5.77 25.46
N MET A 536 23.30 5.21 24.89
CA MET A 536 23.56 3.76 24.89
C MET A 536 24.21 3.28 26.20
N GLY A 537 24.66 4.22 27.06
CA GLY A 537 25.16 3.92 28.38
C GLY A 537 24.06 3.36 29.31
N PRO A 538 24.42 2.90 30.51
CA PRO A 538 23.46 2.40 31.50
C PRO A 538 22.49 3.51 31.92
N ALA A 539 21.28 3.12 32.34
CA ALA A 539 20.34 4.05 32.98
C ALA A 539 20.93 4.61 34.26
N GLU A 540 20.65 5.87 34.55
CA GLU A 540 21.03 6.52 35.82
C GLU A 540 20.08 6.09 36.93
N PRO A 541 20.55 5.32 37.94
CA PRO A 541 19.66 4.70 38.96
C PRO A 541 18.84 5.70 39.77
N ASN A 542 19.35 6.93 39.94
CA ASN A 542 18.72 8.00 40.72
C ASN A 542 18.27 9.18 39.85
N ALA A 543 18.06 8.98 38.54
CA ALA A 543 17.55 10.03 37.70
C ALA A 543 16.19 10.55 38.22
N PRO A 544 15.99 11.86 38.34
CA PRO A 544 14.71 12.41 38.78
C PRO A 544 13.60 12.05 37.78
N ALA A 545 12.40 11.77 38.31
CA ALA A 545 11.25 11.62 37.44
C ALA A 545 10.87 12.97 36.81
N GLU A 546 10.36 12.92 35.57
CA GLU A 546 9.92 14.09 34.84
C GLU A 546 8.42 14.02 34.54
N THR A 547 7.74 15.17 34.52
CA THR A 547 6.28 15.22 34.41
C THR A 547 5.86 16.12 33.24
N LEU A 548 4.83 15.68 32.54
CA LEU A 548 4.11 16.47 31.54
C LEU A 548 2.63 16.60 31.95
N THR A 549 1.96 17.62 31.42
CA THR A 549 0.51 17.84 31.57
C THR A 549 -0.14 17.77 30.21
N ASP A 550 -1.20 17.01 30.08
CA ASP A 550 -1.95 16.88 28.81
C ASP A 550 -2.55 18.24 28.37
N ASP A 551 -2.40 18.55 27.10
CA ASP A 551 -3.10 19.61 26.39
C ASP A 551 -3.48 19.13 24.99
N ALA A 552 -4.70 18.62 24.86
CA ALA A 552 -5.23 18.12 23.60
C ALA A 552 -5.48 19.19 22.53
N SER A 553 -5.26 20.46 22.82
CA SER A 553 -5.36 21.54 21.82
C SER A 553 -4.09 21.70 20.98
N ILE A 554 -2.97 21.10 21.42
CA ILE A 554 -1.65 21.26 20.79
C ILE A 554 -1.30 20.01 19.98
N ALA A 555 -1.07 20.18 18.68
CA ALA A 555 -0.62 19.09 17.81
C ALA A 555 0.79 18.60 18.21
N GLY A 556 1.02 17.28 18.12
CA GLY A 556 2.29 16.67 18.48
C GLY A 556 3.49 17.29 17.74
N ILE A 557 3.35 17.59 16.43
CA ILE A 557 4.41 18.25 15.64
C ILE A 557 4.70 19.67 16.10
N THR A 558 3.68 20.43 16.53
CA THR A 558 3.87 21.76 17.11
C THR A 558 4.67 21.66 18.40
N SER A 559 4.28 20.75 19.28
CA SER A 559 4.93 20.45 20.56
C SER A 559 6.39 20.00 20.39
N ALA A 560 6.67 19.19 19.35
CA ALA A 560 8.03 18.74 19.01
C ALA A 560 8.96 19.92 18.67
N ASN A 561 8.44 20.98 18.06
CA ASN A 561 9.25 22.06 17.48
C ASN A 561 9.41 23.32 18.36
N VAL A 562 8.89 23.31 19.59
CA VAL A 562 9.16 24.37 20.55
C VAL A 562 10.39 24.02 21.42
N PRO A 563 11.20 25.02 21.86
CA PRO A 563 12.42 24.78 22.63
C PRO A 563 12.15 24.05 23.98
N SER A 564 11.07 24.44 24.65
CA SER A 564 10.65 23.87 25.93
C SER A 564 9.14 23.83 26.02
N SER A 565 8.59 22.79 26.68
CA SER A 565 7.16 22.60 26.84
C SER A 565 6.87 21.71 28.04
N ASN A 566 5.77 21.99 28.74
CA ASN A 566 5.25 21.14 29.80
C ASN A 566 4.21 20.11 29.31
N VAL A 567 3.89 20.10 28.01
CA VAL A 567 2.90 19.18 27.43
C VAL A 567 3.56 17.95 26.79
N ARG A 568 4.88 17.90 26.77
CA ARG A 568 5.67 16.77 26.24
C ARG A 568 7.01 16.62 26.94
N LEU A 569 7.62 15.43 26.85
CA LEU A 569 9.02 15.17 27.23
C LEU A 569 9.80 14.74 25.98
N ILE A 570 11.00 15.33 25.76
CA ILE A 570 11.86 14.97 24.61
C ILE A 570 13.25 14.59 25.08
N TYR A 571 13.72 13.42 24.65
CA TYR A 571 15.06 12.88 24.88
C TYR A 571 15.75 12.65 23.55
N GLN A 572 16.96 13.19 23.36
CA GLN A 572 17.62 13.16 22.05
C GLN A 572 19.08 12.66 22.14
N THR A 573 19.54 12.05 21.04
CA THR A 573 20.95 11.68 20.87
C THR A 573 21.81 12.93 20.63
N PRO A 574 23.16 12.84 20.75
CA PRO A 574 24.05 13.76 20.07
C PRO A 574 23.75 13.82 18.56
N PRO A 575 24.24 14.84 17.81
CA PRO A 575 24.15 14.85 16.35
C PRO A 575 24.83 13.60 15.79
N LEU A 576 24.17 12.93 14.85
CA LEU A 576 24.76 11.76 14.18
C LEU A 576 25.96 12.19 13.33
N THR A 577 27.07 11.53 13.47
CA THR A 577 28.31 11.77 12.67
C THR A 577 28.23 11.10 11.30
N GLN A 578 27.35 10.09 11.15
CA GLN A 578 27.09 9.36 9.91
C GLN A 578 25.59 8.97 9.83
N PRO A 579 25.06 8.69 8.63
CA PRO A 579 23.67 8.30 8.50
C PRO A 579 23.39 6.95 9.19
N VAL A 580 22.20 6.83 9.77
CA VAL A 580 21.72 5.61 10.45
C VAL A 580 20.45 5.13 9.76
N ARG A 581 20.42 3.88 9.27
CA ARG A 581 19.21 3.25 8.74
C ARG A 581 18.48 2.52 9.85
N LEU A 582 17.19 2.83 9.97
CA LEU A 582 16.23 2.10 10.79
C LEU A 582 15.45 1.16 9.87
N SER A 583 15.32 -0.12 10.23
CA SER A 583 14.52 -1.10 9.49
C SER A 583 13.84 -2.04 10.47
N GLY A 584 12.53 -1.89 10.66
CA GLY A 584 11.73 -2.66 11.60
C GLY A 584 10.88 -1.80 12.52
N THR A 585 10.48 -2.34 13.67
CA THR A 585 9.56 -1.72 14.62
C THR A 585 10.31 -1.17 15.84
N PRO A 586 10.34 0.16 16.07
CA PRO A 586 10.82 0.74 17.32
C PRO A 586 9.87 0.38 18.46
N THR A 587 10.40 0.12 19.66
CA THR A 587 9.60 -0.24 20.84
C THR A 587 9.98 0.63 22.03
N VAL A 588 9.02 0.93 22.88
CA VAL A 588 9.26 1.64 24.15
C VAL A 588 8.85 0.79 25.35
N ALA A 589 9.61 0.93 26.42
CA ALA A 589 9.30 0.40 27.73
C ALA A 589 9.35 1.57 28.72
N LEU A 590 8.20 2.12 29.08
CA LEU A 590 8.09 3.32 29.91
C LEU A 590 7.51 2.97 31.28
N ASN A 591 8.16 3.43 32.34
CA ASN A 591 7.65 3.33 33.70
C ASN A 591 6.94 4.63 34.08
N MET A 592 5.58 4.60 34.09
CA MET A 592 4.74 5.77 34.10
C MET A 592 3.76 5.77 35.27
N ALA A 593 3.53 6.94 35.86
CA ALA A 593 2.40 7.20 36.74
C ALA A 593 1.48 8.29 36.12
N PHE A 594 0.21 8.20 36.45
CA PHE A 594 -0.84 9.06 35.91
C PHE A 594 -1.63 9.72 37.05
N SER A 595 -2.05 10.96 36.90
CA SER A 595 -2.85 11.66 37.91
C SER A 595 -4.34 11.31 37.88
N LYS A 596 -4.78 10.61 36.83
CA LYS A 596 -6.16 10.15 36.63
C LYS A 596 -6.20 8.65 36.36
N SER A 597 -7.35 8.02 36.54
CA SER A 597 -7.53 6.59 36.35
C SER A 597 -7.55 6.16 34.87
N ARG A 598 -7.76 7.12 33.95
CA ARG A 598 -7.63 6.94 32.50
C ARG A 598 -6.74 8.04 31.95
N ALA A 599 -5.95 7.70 30.96
CA ALA A 599 -5.01 8.61 30.32
C ALA A 599 -4.68 8.10 28.91
N ASN A 600 -4.14 8.98 28.07
CA ASN A 600 -3.46 8.60 26.87
C ASN A 600 -1.96 8.52 27.11
N LEU A 601 -1.27 7.64 26.39
CA LEU A 601 0.17 7.62 26.30
C LEU A 601 0.59 7.44 24.85
N THR A 602 1.32 8.46 24.36
CA THR A 602 1.88 8.48 23.02
C THR A 602 3.39 8.54 23.08
N ALA A 603 4.07 7.75 22.27
CA ALA A 603 5.49 7.86 22.00
C ALA A 603 5.72 8.14 20.51
N ALA A 604 6.62 9.07 20.21
CA ALA A 604 6.99 9.40 18.85
C ALA A 604 8.52 9.44 18.69
N LEU A 605 9.01 8.94 17.56
CA LEU A 605 10.41 9.10 17.17
C LEU A 605 10.52 10.31 16.26
N VAL A 606 11.39 11.26 16.62
CA VAL A 606 11.56 12.51 15.91
C VAL A 606 12.99 12.62 15.38
N SER A 607 13.15 13.10 14.15
CA SER A 607 14.44 13.46 13.55
C SER A 607 14.58 14.99 13.49
N TYR A 608 15.59 15.52 14.16
CA TYR A 608 15.88 16.96 14.16
C TYR A 608 17.09 17.24 13.26
N PRO A 609 16.93 17.99 12.15
CA PRO A 609 18.07 18.45 11.34
C PRO A 609 18.89 19.49 12.10
N PRO A 610 20.14 19.79 11.67
CA PRO A 610 20.97 20.82 12.28
C PRO A 610 20.30 22.20 12.31
N THR A 611 19.48 22.48 11.33
CA THR A 611 18.68 23.72 11.21
C THR A 611 17.27 23.40 10.73
N GLY A 612 16.28 24.16 11.19
CA GLY A 612 14.87 23.94 10.85
C GLY A 612 14.11 23.06 11.84
N ASN A 613 12.93 22.64 11.45
CA ASN A 613 12.01 21.88 12.29
C ASN A 613 12.30 20.38 12.24
N GLY A 614 12.07 19.72 13.37
CA GLY A 614 12.06 18.27 13.44
C GLY A 614 10.87 17.65 12.70
N THR A 615 11.07 16.44 12.24
CA THR A 615 10.05 15.60 11.57
C THR A 615 9.76 14.39 12.43
N ILE A 616 8.48 14.11 12.67
CA ILE A 616 8.08 12.86 13.34
C ILE A 616 8.19 11.71 12.32
N LEU A 617 9.06 10.76 12.62
CA LEU A 617 9.31 9.59 11.78
C LEU A 617 8.24 8.53 11.97
N THR A 618 7.87 8.26 13.22
CA THR A 618 6.87 7.24 13.57
C THR A 618 6.27 7.51 14.94
N ARG A 619 5.11 6.92 15.20
CA ARG A 619 4.34 7.06 16.44
C ARG A 619 3.83 5.71 16.92
N GLY A 620 3.53 5.63 18.21
CA GLY A 620 2.77 4.54 18.82
C GLY A 620 1.88 5.08 19.93
N TRP A 621 0.75 4.44 20.16
CA TRP A 621 -0.28 4.85 21.11
C TRP A 621 -0.74 3.68 21.96
N ILE A 622 -1.12 3.98 23.19
CA ILE A 622 -1.76 3.03 24.10
C ILE A 622 -2.67 3.77 25.10
N ASP A 623 -3.84 3.21 25.39
CA ASP A 623 -4.51 3.49 26.66
C ASP A 623 -3.80 2.70 27.77
N PRO A 624 -3.20 3.34 28.79
CA PRO A 624 -2.56 2.63 29.89
C PRO A 624 -3.47 1.65 30.64
N ALA A 625 -4.78 1.82 30.56
CA ALA A 625 -5.74 0.86 31.06
C ALA A 625 -5.67 -0.49 30.32
N ASN A 626 -5.29 -0.48 29.04
CA ASN A 626 -5.12 -1.67 28.21
C ASN A 626 -3.70 -2.23 28.20
N ARG A 627 -2.82 -1.82 29.15
CA ARG A 627 -1.42 -2.26 29.26
C ARG A 627 -1.19 -3.76 29.36
N LYS A 628 -2.23 -4.55 29.64
CA LYS A 628 -2.17 -6.01 29.76
C LYS A 628 -2.87 -6.72 28.59
N SER A 629 -3.86 -6.09 28.00
CA SER A 629 -4.68 -6.69 26.93
C SER A 629 -5.49 -5.60 26.25
N ASP A 630 -5.65 -5.69 24.94
CA ASP A 630 -6.57 -4.89 24.17
C ASP A 630 -8.04 -5.38 24.26
N TRP A 631 -8.29 -6.52 24.91
CA TRP A 631 -9.62 -7.08 25.13
C TRP A 631 -10.33 -6.57 26.39
N ALA A 632 -9.56 -6.07 27.35
CA ALA A 632 -10.12 -5.64 28.61
C ALA A 632 -9.25 -4.53 29.23
N ASP A 633 -9.88 -3.45 29.57
CA ASP A 633 -9.25 -2.35 30.29
C ASP A 633 -9.26 -2.56 31.81
N VAL A 634 -8.19 -2.16 32.43
CA VAL A 634 -8.06 -2.08 33.90
C VAL A 634 -7.53 -0.67 34.21
N PRO A 635 -8.40 0.25 34.69
CA PRO A 635 -7.99 1.61 35.01
C PRO A 635 -6.74 1.65 35.89
N VAL A 636 -5.91 2.66 35.70
CA VAL A 636 -4.69 2.84 36.50
C VAL A 636 -5.06 3.49 37.83
N GLU A 637 -4.30 3.14 38.91
CA GLU A 637 -4.38 3.83 40.19
C GLU A 637 -3.61 5.16 40.09
N PRO A 638 -4.23 6.30 40.38
CA PRO A 638 -3.53 7.59 40.31
C PRO A 638 -2.27 7.61 41.19
N GLY A 639 -1.17 8.10 40.63
CA GLY A 639 0.13 8.20 41.29
C GLY A 639 0.94 6.90 41.39
N ARG A 640 0.38 5.75 41.03
CA ARG A 640 1.12 4.47 41.01
C ARG A 640 1.89 4.34 39.67
N LEU A 641 3.14 3.84 39.80
CA LEU A 641 3.98 3.54 38.63
C LEU A 641 3.57 2.21 38.00
N TYR A 642 3.51 2.21 36.68
CA TYR A 642 3.25 1.02 35.84
C TYR A 642 4.29 0.96 34.73
N ARG A 643 4.87 -0.23 34.51
CA ARG A 643 5.66 -0.48 33.34
C ARG A 643 4.74 -0.74 32.15
N ILE A 644 4.85 0.09 31.13
CA ILE A 644 4.04 0.06 29.91
C ILE A 644 4.96 -0.16 28.72
N ASN A 645 4.72 -1.24 27.99
CA ASN A 645 5.47 -1.57 26.79
C ASN A 645 4.55 -1.50 25.58
N PHE A 646 4.97 -0.84 24.53
CA PHE A 646 4.24 -0.84 23.26
C PHE A 646 5.16 -0.48 22.10
N ASP A 647 4.69 -0.81 20.90
CA ASP A 647 5.39 -0.60 19.66
C ASP A 647 4.99 0.76 19.02
N LEU A 648 5.96 1.39 18.36
CA LEU A 648 5.68 2.42 17.38
C LEU A 648 5.40 1.75 16.03
N GLN A 649 4.88 2.52 15.06
CA GLN A 649 4.63 1.96 13.73
C GLN A 649 5.94 1.55 13.05
N PRO A 650 5.97 0.39 12.38
CA PRO A 650 7.12 -0.10 11.63
C PRO A 650 7.66 0.93 10.61
N LYS A 651 8.98 0.92 10.41
CA LYS A 651 9.66 1.93 9.60
C LYS A 651 10.83 1.32 8.81
N ASP A 652 11.10 1.90 7.64
CA ASP A 652 12.36 1.73 6.92
C ASP A 652 12.82 3.07 6.37
N SER A 653 13.70 3.76 7.07
CA SER A 653 14.17 5.09 6.71
C SER A 653 15.61 5.32 7.12
N VAL A 654 16.27 6.25 6.44
CA VAL A 654 17.63 6.68 6.76
C VAL A 654 17.58 8.03 7.46
N VAL A 655 18.14 8.09 8.66
CA VAL A 655 18.35 9.35 9.37
C VAL A 655 19.69 9.93 8.96
N PRO A 656 19.74 11.13 8.35
CA PRO A 656 20.98 11.70 7.83
C PRO A 656 22.01 12.02 8.92
N ALA A 657 23.29 12.07 8.53
CA ALA A 657 24.33 12.68 9.36
C ALA A 657 23.99 14.13 9.70
N GLY A 658 24.37 14.59 10.87
CA GLY A 658 24.04 15.90 11.42
C GLY A 658 22.70 15.94 12.15
N ASN A 659 21.75 15.05 11.84
CA ASN A 659 20.47 14.98 12.54
C ASN A 659 20.63 14.39 13.95
N ARG A 660 19.68 14.72 14.84
CA ARG A 660 19.50 14.08 16.14
C ARG A 660 18.27 13.20 16.08
N LEU A 661 18.36 11.98 16.61
CA LEU A 661 17.18 11.16 16.89
C LEU A 661 16.65 11.51 18.28
N ALA A 662 15.34 11.57 18.41
CA ALA A 662 14.71 11.86 19.70
C ALA A 662 13.47 10.98 19.94
N LEU A 663 13.31 10.54 21.18
CA LEU A 663 12.04 10.06 21.70
C LEU A 663 11.26 11.22 22.28
N MET A 664 10.04 11.41 21.78
CA MET A 664 9.07 12.34 22.36
C MET A 664 7.97 11.51 23.04
N VAL A 665 7.66 11.85 24.30
CA VAL A 665 6.55 11.27 25.07
C VAL A 665 5.53 12.36 25.31
N LEU A 666 4.27 12.11 24.99
CA LEU A 666 3.14 12.99 25.21
C LEU A 666 1.91 12.18 25.64
N SER A 667 0.86 12.85 26.10
CA SER A 667 -0.43 12.24 26.40
C SER A 667 -1.26 12.16 25.13
N SER A 668 -2.13 13.13 24.86
CA SER A 668 -2.91 13.20 23.63
C SER A 668 -2.03 13.48 22.41
N ASP A 669 -2.26 12.74 21.35
CA ASP A 669 -1.79 13.07 20.00
C ASP A 669 -2.98 13.65 19.23
N ARG A 670 -3.15 14.97 19.30
CA ARG A 670 -4.34 15.70 18.86
C ARG A 670 -4.85 15.29 17.49
N ASP A 671 -3.94 14.98 16.56
CA ASP A 671 -4.29 14.68 15.18
C ASP A 671 -4.73 13.21 15.00
N PHE A 672 -4.60 12.37 16.03
CA PHE A 672 -4.80 10.92 15.93
C PHE A 672 -5.66 10.30 17.03
N THR A 673 -5.79 10.91 18.20
CA THR A 673 -6.45 10.28 19.37
C THR A 673 -7.49 11.17 20.00
N ILE A 674 -8.51 10.57 20.62
CA ILE A 674 -9.37 11.29 21.57
C ILE A 674 -8.54 11.73 22.78
N ARG A 675 -9.11 12.49 23.70
CA ARG A 675 -8.42 13.10 24.83
C ARG A 675 -8.81 12.49 26.20
N PRO A 676 -7.90 12.48 27.17
CA PRO A 676 -8.25 12.16 28.57
C PRO A 676 -8.94 13.35 29.24
N ALA A 677 -9.29 13.20 30.51
CA ALA A 677 -9.75 14.31 31.35
C ALA A 677 -8.75 15.47 31.36
N ALA A 678 -9.25 16.69 31.20
CA ALA A 678 -8.40 17.87 31.19
C ALA A 678 -7.48 17.97 32.39
N GLY A 679 -6.23 18.42 32.17
CA GLY A 679 -5.19 18.56 33.18
C GLY A 679 -4.62 17.23 33.69
N THR A 680 -4.81 16.12 32.98
CA THR A 680 -4.16 14.85 33.28
C THR A 680 -2.65 15.01 33.22
N GLN A 681 -1.95 14.59 34.29
CA GLN A 681 -0.49 14.60 34.36
C GLN A 681 0.07 13.19 34.22
N LEU A 682 1.18 13.09 33.51
CA LEU A 682 1.95 11.88 33.31
C LEU A 682 3.35 12.09 33.89
N THR A 683 3.77 11.21 34.77
CA THR A 683 5.12 11.21 35.38
C THR A 683 5.91 10.03 34.89
N LEU A 684 7.08 10.28 34.30
CA LEU A 684 7.98 9.29 33.73
C LEU A 684 9.17 9.05 34.66
N ASP A 685 9.34 7.81 35.11
CA ASP A 685 10.53 7.35 35.82
C ASP A 685 11.62 6.99 34.81
N LEU A 686 12.66 7.81 34.72
CA LEU A 686 13.74 7.68 33.74
C LEU A 686 14.60 6.44 33.98
N ALA A 687 14.85 6.11 35.26
CA ALA A 687 15.74 5.00 35.63
C ALA A 687 15.27 3.64 35.08
N HIS A 688 13.96 3.48 34.89
CA HIS A 688 13.33 2.24 34.47
C HIS A 688 12.66 2.33 33.12
N SER A 689 13.03 3.35 32.31
CA SER A 689 12.45 3.58 30.98
C SER A 689 13.49 3.49 29.87
N SER A 690 13.09 3.01 28.70
CA SER A 690 13.98 2.84 27.55
C SER A 690 13.23 2.90 26.22
N LEU A 691 13.98 3.22 25.18
CA LEU A 691 13.62 3.10 23.76
C LEU A 691 14.52 2.02 23.14
N ALA A 692 13.96 1.11 22.35
CA ALA A 692 14.74 0.20 21.51
C ALA A 692 14.54 0.55 20.03
N LEU A 693 15.64 0.85 19.33
CA LEU A 693 15.64 1.21 17.90
C LEU A 693 16.07 0.02 17.05
N PRO A 694 15.36 -0.29 15.95
CA PRO A 694 15.75 -1.33 14.99
C PRO A 694 16.84 -0.79 14.04
N VAL A 695 18.09 -0.78 14.48
CA VAL A 695 19.22 -0.20 13.74
C VAL A 695 19.86 -1.28 12.85
N VAL A 696 20.04 -0.99 11.57
CA VAL A 696 20.78 -1.83 10.65
C VAL A 696 22.26 -1.81 11.05
N GLY A 697 22.86 -2.98 11.30
CA GLY A 697 24.20 -3.12 11.88
C GLY A 697 24.25 -2.98 13.40
N GLY A 698 23.12 -2.73 14.06
CA GLY A 698 22.97 -2.79 15.52
C GLY A 698 23.77 -1.75 16.31
N SER A 699 24.10 -2.12 17.55
CA SER A 699 24.82 -1.24 18.50
C SER A 699 26.14 -0.67 17.96
N PRO A 700 26.99 -1.41 17.23
CA PRO A 700 28.22 -0.83 16.68
C PRO A 700 27.95 0.33 15.72
N THR A 701 26.94 0.19 14.83
CA THR A 701 26.59 1.25 13.89
C THR A 701 26.11 2.50 14.61
N LEU A 702 25.21 2.35 15.59
CA LEU A 702 24.71 3.51 16.33
C LEU A 702 25.80 4.15 17.19
N ALA A 703 26.64 3.35 17.87
CA ALA A 703 27.76 3.87 18.67
C ALA A 703 28.72 4.72 17.82
N ASN A 704 29.10 4.23 16.62
CA ASN A 704 29.93 4.99 15.69
C ASN A 704 29.24 6.27 15.20
N ALA A 705 27.92 6.30 15.13
CA ALA A 705 27.17 7.45 14.67
C ALA A 705 26.96 8.51 15.74
N VAL A 706 26.86 8.14 17.04
CA VAL A 706 26.65 9.11 18.14
C VAL A 706 27.95 9.59 18.79
N GLY A 707 29.12 9.01 18.43
CA GLY A 707 30.46 9.41 18.90
C GLY A 707 30.87 8.68 20.16
#